data_a348f2e8a882c647c587af28de2f595b
#
_entry.id   a348f2e8a882c647c587af28de2f595b
#
_cell.length_a   1.000
_cell.length_b   1.000
_cell.length_c   1.000
_cell.angle_alpha   90.00
_cell.angle_beta   90.00
_cell.angle_gamma   90.00
#
_symmetry.space_group_name_H-M   'P 1'
#
loop_
_entity.id
_entity.type
_entity.pdbx_description
1 polymer ?
#
loop_
_entity_poly.entity_id
_entity_poly.type
_entity_poly.pdbx_seq_one_letter_code
_entity_poly.pdbx_strand_id
1 'polypeptide(L)'
;MDQKLSKEDPGSGHRSMVSQQPNAQTNRSSEQGFVRTMCPMNCHPTLCGMKLRIEDQQIVEVSGDAEHPDSRGFLCIRGRASVEIRRNPKRLLSPLCRDDVRSDFRACSWDEAQHRLVAAILAQPASCTAIWSGHGSASSTYGTRVMGQLMARFARLHGSQFFSPTMICWGLGAFGLGLTGLLEPHSKEDLGDHAEMVLMWGANFSSQPNTAPHVLRAKRRGAYVVCIDVRYTEAAAQADEVLLIRPGSDTALALAMLHVICSETLIDQAFIAEHTIGFEALSEHVKVFTPDWASAQCAIPAEQILQLARRYAGTKPAMIVLGGSSMHKGANQWQAARAVSCLAAITGQVAKAGAGLGPRHGSGSIGQGLGSLVPPDPRDPMLVIPNQMSSMLEAMEDGRIKNLLLFGTNMLSSFPQRARLARALERLDLIVSHDLFMNETAASHAHLVLPSTAWLEELGCKMTHTHLYLSDALLSPEGECRSTYQVLKDLAQQLKLDAFHPWDKVEAMFDAVINQPFTGQASISSLRASEGRAALKVSHVGHADLHFDTPSGKLELYSEQAQHLGLSPLPEMPDGLSDPDMVQISKDWVLLSERPFRLAQGRTLQHFHGFYNNGSALPSLANKDTEPWVLMALADAQAFGLCQDDGIYLCNQWGSMTVKIRLHERMPQGSLWIRDGWPQLNALSDASPILPEAAVDLFRFSAGQSRFDPRVYLARAIS
;
A
#
# COMPACT_ATOMS: atom_id res chain seq x y z
N MET A 1 25.58 23.63 81.00
CA MET A 1 26.40 22.40 81.08
C MET A 1 25.71 21.41 80.14
N ASP A 2 26.46 20.87 79.24
CA ASP A 2 26.21 19.85 78.23
C ASP A 2 25.61 20.29 76.90
N GLN A 3 26.55 20.56 75.98
CA GLN A 3 26.40 20.62 74.56
C GLN A 3 26.28 19.21 74.02
N LYS A 4 25.31 19.00 73.09
CA LYS A 4 25.34 17.87 72.16
C LYS A 4 25.43 18.40 70.77
N LEU A 5 26.52 18.16 70.08
CA LEU A 5 26.82 18.31 68.70
C LEU A 5 26.01 17.31 67.84
N SER A 6 25.23 17.77 66.91
CA SER A 6 24.65 16.95 65.90
C SER A 6 25.51 17.01 64.56
N LYS A 7 25.88 15.83 64.08
CA LYS A 7 26.59 15.62 62.81
C LYS A 7 25.65 15.88 61.65
N GLU A 8 26.04 16.71 60.72
CA GLU A 8 25.43 16.84 59.41
C GLU A 8 26.04 15.80 58.48
N ASP A 9 25.16 15.08 57.73
CA ASP A 9 25.47 14.14 56.67
C ASP A 9 25.07 14.78 55.34
N PRO A 10 25.93 14.89 54.31
CA PRO A 10 25.56 15.47 53.06
C PRO A 10 25.02 14.39 52.10
N GLY A 11 23.71 14.20 52.11
CA GLY A 11 23.00 13.35 51.15
C GLY A 11 22.76 14.05 49.83
N SER A 12 23.44 13.58 48.81
CA SER A 12 23.25 13.95 47.39
C SER A 12 21.86 13.54 46.88
N GLY A 13 20.95 14.48 46.77
CA GLY A 13 19.65 14.28 46.15
C GLY A 13 19.68 14.50 44.67
N HIS A 14 19.82 13.46 43.88
CA HIS A 14 19.39 13.48 42.50
C HIS A 14 17.85 13.51 42.44
N ARG A 15 17.29 14.70 42.25
CA ARG A 15 15.89 14.82 41.82
C ARG A 15 15.78 14.41 40.36
N SER A 16 15.22 13.21 40.13
CA SER A 16 14.68 12.84 38.80
C SER A 16 13.59 13.84 38.45
N MET A 17 13.78 14.56 37.34
CA MET A 17 12.71 15.33 36.71
C MET A 17 11.69 14.32 36.15
N VAL A 18 10.64 14.08 36.91
CA VAL A 18 9.41 13.45 36.39
C VAL A 18 8.82 14.44 35.41
N SER A 19 8.89 14.12 34.13
CA SER A 19 8.23 14.86 33.05
C SER A 19 6.74 14.92 33.36
N GLN A 20 6.21 16.14 33.52
CA GLN A 20 4.78 16.38 33.61
C GLN A 20 4.10 15.83 32.33
N GLN A 21 3.30 14.78 32.53
CA GLN A 21 2.40 14.27 31.50
C GLN A 21 1.42 15.38 31.11
N PRO A 22 1.16 15.62 29.81
CA PRO A 22 0.11 16.52 29.42
C PRO A 22 -1.24 15.95 29.88
N ASN A 23 -1.99 16.74 30.62
CA ASN A 23 -3.38 16.47 30.95
C ASN A 23 -4.15 16.28 29.63
N ALA A 24 -4.43 15.05 29.26
CA ALA A 24 -5.30 14.72 28.16
C ALA A 24 -6.73 15.18 28.50
N GLN A 25 -7.08 16.39 28.09
CA GLN A 25 -8.48 16.76 27.94
C GLN A 25 -9.03 15.94 26.78
N THR A 26 -9.45 14.71 27.09
CA THR A 26 -10.06 13.80 26.14
C THR A 26 -11.38 14.38 25.65
N ASN A 27 -11.57 14.40 24.32
CA ASN A 27 -12.87 14.58 23.67
C ASN A 27 -13.80 13.43 24.08
N ARG A 28 -14.40 13.55 25.26
CA ARG A 28 -15.48 12.69 25.71
C ARG A 28 -16.76 13.18 25.04
N SER A 29 -17.22 12.51 23.99
CA SER A 29 -18.61 12.68 23.57
C SER A 29 -19.52 12.33 24.75
N SER A 30 -20.52 13.12 25.01
CA SER A 30 -21.45 13.01 26.14
C SER A 30 -22.33 11.76 26.15
N GLU A 31 -22.16 10.85 25.19
CA GLU A 31 -22.85 9.57 25.12
C GLU A 31 -21.98 8.48 25.78
N GLN A 32 -22.29 8.14 27.02
CA GLN A 32 -21.90 6.91 27.71
C GLN A 32 -20.39 6.58 27.78
N GLY A 33 -19.48 7.56 27.79
CA GLY A 33 -18.04 7.28 27.99
C GLY A 33 -17.30 6.72 26.79
N PHE A 34 -17.88 6.77 25.59
CA PHE A 34 -17.21 6.40 24.36
C PHE A 34 -16.34 7.52 23.81
N VAL A 35 -15.20 7.15 23.23
CA VAL A 35 -14.32 8.05 22.47
C VAL A 35 -14.31 7.65 21.00
N ARG A 36 -14.20 8.64 20.10
CA ARG A 36 -14.10 8.42 18.65
C ARG A 36 -12.64 8.36 18.23
N THR A 37 -12.35 7.49 17.28
CA THR A 37 -11.04 7.33 16.65
C THR A 37 -11.15 6.67 15.28
N MET A 38 -10.01 6.39 14.66
CA MET A 38 -9.92 5.77 13.35
C MET A 38 -9.32 4.37 13.43
N CYS A 39 -9.83 3.45 12.62
CA CYS A 39 -9.28 2.11 12.47
C CYS A 39 -7.81 2.15 12.03
N PRO A 40 -6.90 1.36 12.67
CA PRO A 40 -5.49 1.38 12.34
C PRO A 40 -5.12 0.61 11.07
N MET A 41 -6.07 -0.11 10.44
CA MET A 41 -5.78 -1.04 9.35
C MET A 41 -5.36 -0.38 8.02
N ASN A 42 -5.48 0.93 7.86
CA ASN A 42 -5.06 1.66 6.65
C ASN A 42 -5.58 1.06 5.33
N CYS A 43 -6.83 0.61 5.33
CA CYS A 43 -7.49 0.14 4.11
C CYS A 43 -7.77 1.31 3.15
N HIS A 44 -7.81 1.02 1.87
CA HIS A 44 -7.99 2.01 0.80
C HIS A 44 -9.37 1.89 0.16
N PRO A 45 -9.89 2.96 -0.46
CA PRO A 45 -9.51 4.38 -0.45
C PRO A 45 -10.03 5.14 0.77
N THR A 46 -10.86 4.49 1.59
CA THR A 46 -11.56 5.10 2.71
C THR A 46 -11.12 4.46 4.03
N LEU A 47 -11.34 5.17 5.12
CA LEU A 47 -11.00 4.71 6.46
C LEU A 47 -12.27 4.53 7.29
N CYS A 48 -12.24 3.61 8.24
CA CYS A 48 -13.40 3.37 9.11
C CYS A 48 -13.23 4.11 10.43
N GLY A 49 -14.29 4.83 10.83
CA GLY A 49 -14.43 5.40 12.17
C GLY A 49 -14.82 4.35 13.18
N MET A 50 -14.32 4.51 14.38
CA MET A 50 -14.56 3.62 15.52
C MET A 50 -15.02 4.40 16.73
N LYS A 51 -15.93 3.83 17.50
CA LYS A 51 -16.24 4.22 18.88
C LYS A 51 -15.61 3.19 19.82
N LEU A 52 -14.85 3.66 20.79
CA LEU A 52 -14.18 2.84 21.78
C LEU A 52 -14.64 3.23 23.18
N ARG A 53 -14.84 2.25 24.06
CA ARG A 53 -14.94 2.48 25.49
C ARG A 53 -13.62 2.05 26.13
N ILE A 54 -13.02 2.98 26.86
CA ILE A 54 -11.72 2.81 27.51
C ILE A 54 -11.93 2.92 29.02
N GLU A 55 -11.48 1.91 29.76
CA GLU A 55 -11.47 1.84 31.21
C GLU A 55 -10.07 1.42 31.68
N ASP A 56 -9.51 2.12 32.64
CA ASP A 56 -8.19 1.81 33.24
C ASP A 56 -7.09 1.52 32.20
N GLN A 57 -6.97 2.38 31.18
CA GLN A 57 -6.02 2.23 30.06
C GLN A 57 -6.27 0.99 29.20
N GLN A 58 -7.44 0.35 29.28
CA GLN A 58 -7.82 -0.81 28.47
C GLN A 58 -9.01 -0.49 27.57
N ILE A 59 -8.96 -0.98 26.33
CA ILE A 59 -10.10 -0.91 25.42
C ILE A 59 -11.05 -2.06 25.77
N VAL A 60 -12.21 -1.73 26.36
CA VAL A 60 -13.19 -2.74 26.79
C VAL A 60 -14.26 -3.01 25.75
N GLU A 61 -14.53 -2.05 24.86
CA GLU A 61 -15.52 -2.20 23.79
C GLU A 61 -15.08 -1.48 22.53
N VAL A 62 -15.42 -2.06 21.36
CA VAL A 62 -15.19 -1.49 20.02
C VAL A 62 -16.41 -1.66 19.14
N SER A 63 -16.83 -0.59 18.48
CA SER A 63 -17.91 -0.59 17.49
C SER A 63 -17.58 0.35 16.34
N GLY A 64 -18.30 0.21 15.20
CA GLY A 64 -18.25 1.20 14.13
C GLY A 64 -18.98 2.47 14.54
N ASP A 65 -18.43 3.62 14.18
CA ASP A 65 -19.06 4.92 14.42
C ASP A 65 -20.11 5.20 13.35
N ALA A 66 -21.40 5.15 13.73
CA ALA A 66 -22.53 5.39 12.81
C ALA A 66 -22.54 6.82 12.24
N GLU A 67 -21.98 7.78 12.96
CA GLU A 67 -21.91 9.17 12.51
C GLU A 67 -20.65 9.47 11.69
N HIS A 68 -19.76 8.48 11.50
CA HIS A 68 -18.56 8.67 10.70
C HIS A 68 -18.94 8.85 9.22
N PRO A 69 -18.57 9.98 8.57
CA PRO A 69 -19.02 10.30 7.21
C PRO A 69 -18.63 9.24 6.17
N ASP A 70 -17.40 8.71 6.26
CA ASP A 70 -16.88 7.74 5.30
C ASP A 70 -17.46 6.34 5.49
N SER A 71 -17.51 5.82 6.72
CA SER A 71 -17.85 4.42 6.98
C SER A 71 -19.28 4.18 7.48
N ARG A 72 -19.96 5.21 8.00
CA ARG A 72 -21.37 5.18 8.45
C ARG A 72 -21.69 3.96 9.31
N GLY A 73 -20.85 3.69 10.31
CA GLY A 73 -20.99 2.54 11.21
C GLY A 73 -20.38 1.24 10.68
N PHE A 74 -19.94 1.18 9.43
CA PHE A 74 -19.28 -0.01 8.91
C PHE A 74 -17.91 -0.20 9.56
N LEU A 75 -17.67 -1.39 10.11
CA LEU A 75 -16.38 -1.83 10.64
C LEU A 75 -16.23 -3.34 10.39
N CYS A 76 -15.25 -3.72 9.58
CA CYS A 76 -15.01 -5.11 9.22
C CYS A 76 -14.36 -5.91 10.38
N ILE A 77 -14.21 -7.22 10.19
CA ILE A 77 -13.61 -8.12 11.19
C ILE A 77 -12.19 -7.70 11.61
N ARG A 78 -11.38 -7.15 10.69
CA ARG A 78 -10.04 -6.65 11.02
C ARG A 78 -10.08 -5.43 11.92
N GLY A 79 -10.98 -4.49 11.64
CA GLY A 79 -11.18 -3.32 12.50
C GLY A 79 -11.65 -3.71 13.90
N ARG A 80 -12.55 -4.67 14.01
CA ARG A 80 -13.02 -5.20 15.31
C ARG A 80 -11.91 -5.90 16.07
N ALA A 81 -11.06 -6.67 15.39
CA ALA A 81 -9.92 -7.37 15.99
C ALA A 81 -8.75 -6.43 16.34
N SER A 82 -8.73 -5.17 15.89
CA SER A 82 -7.59 -4.27 16.08
C SER A 82 -7.23 -4.00 17.55
N VAL A 83 -8.17 -4.18 18.46
CA VAL A 83 -7.94 -4.09 19.92
C VAL A 83 -6.97 -5.15 20.42
N GLU A 84 -6.83 -6.27 19.71
CA GLU A 84 -5.90 -7.34 20.06
C GLU A 84 -4.45 -6.90 19.95
N ILE A 85 -4.13 -5.89 19.11
CA ILE A 85 -2.77 -5.38 18.89
C ILE A 85 -2.16 -4.95 20.24
N ARG A 86 -2.89 -4.14 21.01
CA ARG A 86 -2.39 -3.62 22.28
C ARG A 86 -2.24 -4.73 23.33
N ARG A 87 -3.17 -5.66 23.39
CA ARG A 87 -3.20 -6.75 24.37
C ARG A 87 -2.31 -7.93 24.02
N ASN A 88 -1.66 -7.89 22.87
CA ASN A 88 -0.86 -9.02 22.38
C ASN A 88 0.39 -9.21 23.22
N PRO A 89 0.57 -10.37 23.87
CA PRO A 89 1.74 -10.63 24.70
C PRO A 89 3.06 -10.71 23.92
N LYS A 90 2.99 -10.76 22.60
CA LYS A 90 4.18 -10.77 21.71
C LYS A 90 4.64 -9.36 21.32
N ARG A 91 4.02 -8.31 21.85
CA ARG A 91 4.49 -6.93 21.62
C ARG A 91 5.90 -6.74 22.15
N LEU A 92 6.69 -6.00 21.40
CA LEU A 92 7.97 -5.47 21.84
C LEU A 92 7.70 -4.34 22.83
N LEU A 93 8.24 -4.43 24.05
CA LEU A 93 8.01 -3.45 25.12
C LEU A 93 9.30 -2.78 25.61
N SER A 94 10.47 -3.31 25.23
CA SER A 94 11.78 -2.74 25.56
C SER A 94 12.72 -2.88 24.37
N PRO A 95 13.76 -2.02 24.25
CA PRO A 95 14.77 -2.18 23.21
C PRO A 95 15.55 -3.49 23.38
N LEU A 96 15.89 -4.09 22.25
CA LEU A 96 16.70 -5.30 22.17
C LEU A 96 17.93 -5.05 21.30
N CYS A 97 19.06 -5.60 21.69
CA CYS A 97 20.29 -5.49 20.94
C CYS A 97 21.07 -6.81 20.91
N ARG A 98 21.89 -6.97 19.88
CA ARG A 98 22.89 -8.04 19.74
C ARG A 98 24.11 -7.50 19.01
N ASP A 99 25.25 -8.10 19.21
CA ASP A 99 26.52 -7.65 18.60
C ASP A 99 26.74 -8.30 17.22
N ASP A 100 26.22 -9.49 17.04
CA ASP A 100 26.26 -10.25 15.78
C ASP A 100 24.87 -10.82 15.51
N VAL A 101 24.46 -10.83 14.23
CA VAL A 101 23.16 -11.36 13.78
C VAL A 101 22.95 -12.84 14.12
N ARG A 102 24.03 -13.56 14.43
CA ARG A 102 24.00 -14.97 14.85
C ARG A 102 23.83 -15.16 16.35
N SER A 103 24.02 -14.10 17.14
CA SER A 103 23.82 -14.14 18.60
C SER A 103 22.38 -13.86 18.99
N ASP A 104 22.01 -14.28 20.19
CA ASP A 104 20.70 -14.00 20.75
C ASP A 104 20.54 -12.52 21.11
N PHE A 105 19.32 -12.03 21.02
CA PHE A 105 18.99 -10.69 21.51
C PHE A 105 19.01 -10.66 23.03
N ARG A 106 19.53 -9.55 23.56
CA ARG A 106 19.39 -9.17 24.97
C ARG A 106 18.63 -7.86 25.09
N ALA A 107 17.96 -7.63 26.19
CA ALA A 107 17.41 -6.33 26.52
C ALA A 107 18.55 -5.31 26.68
N CYS A 108 18.33 -4.09 26.22
CA CYS A 108 19.22 -2.96 26.42
C CYS A 108 18.40 -1.69 26.74
N SER A 109 19.07 -0.68 27.28
CA SER A 109 18.43 0.61 27.48
C SER A 109 18.29 1.39 26.18
N TRP A 110 17.38 2.38 26.16
CA TRP A 110 17.31 3.32 25.05
C TRP A 110 18.62 4.08 24.83
N ASP A 111 19.33 4.44 25.90
CA ASP A 111 20.61 5.15 25.79
C ASP A 111 21.66 4.28 25.11
N GLU A 112 21.75 2.99 25.49
CA GLU A 112 22.64 2.06 24.81
C GLU A 112 22.28 1.88 23.34
N ALA A 113 20.99 1.68 23.03
CA ALA A 113 20.53 1.49 21.65
C ALA A 113 20.81 2.72 20.79
N GLN A 114 20.53 3.92 21.31
CA GLN A 114 20.80 5.17 20.61
C GLN A 114 22.30 5.44 20.43
N HIS A 115 23.11 5.17 21.46
CA HIS A 115 24.56 5.33 21.35
C HIS A 115 25.13 4.43 20.24
N ARG A 116 24.71 3.16 20.18
CA ARG A 116 25.13 2.23 19.11
C ARG A 116 24.68 2.71 17.71
N LEU A 117 23.43 3.17 17.60
CA LEU A 117 22.88 3.70 16.35
C LEU A 117 23.65 4.92 15.87
N VAL A 118 23.88 5.90 16.75
CA VAL A 118 24.64 7.13 16.42
C VAL A 118 26.08 6.81 16.05
N ALA A 119 26.75 5.93 16.81
CA ALA A 119 28.11 5.52 16.52
C ALA A 119 28.26 4.88 15.13
N ALA A 120 27.35 4.00 14.74
CA ALA A 120 27.36 3.37 13.44
C ALA A 120 27.07 4.38 12.29
N ILE A 121 26.13 5.31 12.51
CA ILE A 121 25.84 6.37 11.52
C ILE A 121 27.06 7.27 11.32
N LEU A 122 27.71 7.69 12.41
CA LEU A 122 28.89 8.58 12.32
C LEU A 122 30.14 7.89 11.79
N ALA A 123 30.22 6.57 11.82
CA ALA A 123 31.34 5.80 11.27
C ALA A 123 31.34 5.76 9.73
N GLN A 124 30.27 6.15 9.07
CA GLN A 124 30.09 6.08 7.62
C GLN A 124 29.69 7.45 7.05
N PRO A 125 29.92 7.72 5.75
CA PRO A 125 29.30 8.86 5.08
C PRO A 125 27.78 8.84 5.24
N ALA A 126 27.16 10.00 5.38
CA ALA A 126 25.69 10.11 5.58
C ALA A 126 24.89 9.39 4.48
N SER A 127 25.36 9.43 3.23
CA SER A 127 24.76 8.75 2.08
C SER A 127 24.72 7.22 2.20
N CYS A 128 25.55 6.62 3.07
CA CYS A 128 25.57 5.18 3.33
C CYS A 128 24.49 4.73 4.34
N THR A 129 23.73 5.67 4.91
CA THR A 129 22.59 5.36 5.78
C THR A 129 21.30 5.44 4.97
N ALA A 130 20.48 4.42 5.04
CA ALA A 130 19.18 4.34 4.38
C ALA A 130 18.03 4.21 5.39
N ILE A 131 16.93 4.91 5.10
CA ILE A 131 15.69 4.81 5.85
C ILE A 131 14.63 4.17 4.94
N TRP A 132 14.05 3.06 5.39
CA TRP A 132 12.91 2.43 4.74
C TRP A 132 11.65 2.65 5.55
N SER A 133 10.70 3.39 4.97
CA SER A 133 9.39 3.63 5.55
C SER A 133 8.41 2.54 5.12
N GLY A 134 8.08 1.63 6.02
CA GLY A 134 7.05 0.62 5.79
C GLY A 134 5.64 1.17 6.00
N HIS A 135 4.64 0.38 5.62
CA HIS A 135 3.23 0.75 5.75
C HIS A 135 2.76 0.79 7.22
N GLY A 136 3.41 0.00 8.09
CA GLY A 136 3.09 -0.03 9.53
C GLY A 136 3.36 1.30 10.22
N SER A 137 4.38 2.03 9.83
CA SER A 137 4.71 3.34 10.39
C SER A 137 3.67 4.44 10.09
N ALA A 138 2.76 4.19 9.13
CA ALA A 138 1.71 5.13 8.75
C ALA A 138 0.38 4.89 9.49
N SER A 139 0.33 4.00 10.49
CA SER A 139 -0.93 3.60 11.14
C SER A 139 -1.70 4.76 11.76
N SER A 140 -1.02 5.75 12.32
CA SER A 140 -1.62 6.95 12.92
C SER A 140 -1.73 8.14 11.94
N THR A 141 -0.98 8.12 10.81
CA THR A 141 -0.86 9.28 9.90
C THR A 141 -1.22 8.96 8.45
N TYR A 142 -2.00 7.91 8.25
CA TYR A 142 -2.40 7.48 6.91
C TYR A 142 -3.19 8.56 6.16
N GLY A 143 -2.86 8.77 4.89
CA GLY A 143 -3.45 9.81 4.05
C GLY A 143 -2.78 11.19 4.19
N THR A 144 -2.40 11.59 5.40
CA THR A 144 -1.65 12.84 5.64
C THR A 144 -0.14 12.69 5.42
N ARG A 145 0.39 11.47 5.54
CA ARG A 145 1.80 11.12 5.35
C ARG A 145 2.78 11.83 6.28
N VAL A 146 2.34 12.38 7.39
CA VAL A 146 3.20 13.17 8.30
C VAL A 146 4.45 12.37 8.69
N MET A 147 4.31 11.09 9.08
CA MET A 147 5.48 10.27 9.46
C MET A 147 6.43 10.00 8.28
N GLY A 148 5.92 9.72 7.09
CA GLY A 148 6.74 9.57 5.89
C GLY A 148 7.49 10.85 5.53
N GLN A 149 6.84 12.00 5.63
CA GLN A 149 7.47 13.32 5.43
C GLN A 149 8.54 13.59 6.50
N LEU A 150 8.30 13.19 7.74
CA LEU A 150 9.28 13.37 8.82
C LEU A 150 10.54 12.52 8.60
N MET A 151 10.38 11.27 8.16
CA MET A 151 11.51 10.42 7.76
C MET A 151 12.29 10.99 6.57
N ALA A 152 11.58 11.48 5.55
CA ALA A 152 12.19 12.14 4.40
C ALA A 152 12.90 13.43 4.79
N ARG A 153 12.33 14.21 5.73
CA ARG A 153 12.98 15.41 6.29
C ARG A 153 14.28 15.05 6.99
N PHE A 154 14.27 14.02 7.84
CA PHE A 154 15.47 13.54 8.50
C PHE A 154 16.54 13.14 7.47
N ALA A 155 16.14 12.34 6.48
CA ALA A 155 17.07 11.89 5.45
C ALA A 155 17.71 13.05 4.69
N ARG A 156 16.94 14.07 4.30
CA ARG A 156 17.50 15.24 3.59
C ARG A 156 18.40 16.10 4.45
N LEU A 157 18.05 16.32 5.71
CA LEU A 157 18.89 17.11 6.63
C LEU A 157 20.18 16.38 7.01
N HIS A 158 20.14 15.06 7.13
CA HIS A 158 21.31 14.24 7.43
C HIS A 158 22.15 13.92 6.19
N GLY A 159 21.54 13.86 4.98
CA GLY A 159 22.18 13.37 3.76
C GLY A 159 21.99 11.87 3.49
N SER A 160 21.10 11.20 4.24
CA SER A 160 20.79 9.77 4.09
C SER A 160 19.89 9.49 2.88
N GLN A 161 19.78 8.21 2.51
CA GLN A 161 18.80 7.73 1.54
C GLN A 161 17.41 7.57 2.20
N PHE A 162 16.36 7.81 1.43
CA PHE A 162 14.99 7.57 1.89
C PHE A 162 14.21 6.78 0.84
N PHE A 163 13.59 5.70 1.27
CA PHE A 163 12.76 4.85 0.43
C PHE A 163 11.34 4.78 0.96
N SER A 164 10.36 4.88 0.07
CA SER A 164 8.95 4.85 0.41
C SER A 164 8.27 3.56 -0.06
N PRO A 165 7.14 3.15 0.56
CA PRO A 165 6.46 1.92 0.20
C PRO A 165 5.78 1.96 -1.18
N THR A 166 5.80 3.07 -1.91
CA THR A 166 5.25 3.17 -3.26
C THR A 166 5.90 2.17 -4.20
N MET A 167 7.19 1.86 -4.01
CA MET A 167 7.92 0.88 -4.82
C MET A 167 7.40 -0.57 -4.69
N ILE A 168 6.65 -0.92 -3.67
CA ILE A 168 6.01 -2.23 -3.50
C ILE A 168 4.48 -2.18 -3.56
N CYS A 169 3.91 -1.01 -3.84
CA CYS A 169 2.48 -0.77 -3.80
C CYS A 169 1.96 -0.25 -5.14
N TRP A 170 1.61 1.02 -5.20
CA TRP A 170 0.84 1.60 -6.29
C TRP A 170 1.70 2.21 -7.42
N GLY A 171 3.01 2.28 -7.29
CA GLY A 171 3.91 3.03 -8.15
C GLY A 171 3.68 2.86 -9.66
N LEU A 172 3.55 1.61 -10.13
CA LEU A 172 3.30 1.33 -11.56
C LEU A 172 1.92 1.82 -12.02
N GLY A 173 0.88 1.64 -11.21
CA GLY A 173 -0.45 2.13 -11.57
C GLY A 173 -0.51 3.65 -11.63
N ALA A 174 0.16 4.34 -10.70
CA ALA A 174 0.30 5.79 -10.73
C ALA A 174 1.04 6.27 -11.98
N PHE A 175 2.11 5.57 -12.38
CA PHE A 175 2.84 5.85 -13.60
C PHE A 175 1.95 5.72 -14.85
N GLY A 176 1.23 4.60 -15.01
CA GLY A 176 0.35 4.38 -16.16
C GLY A 176 -0.76 5.43 -16.31
N LEU A 177 -1.40 5.80 -15.17
CA LEU A 177 -2.42 6.86 -15.18
C LEU A 177 -1.82 8.25 -15.37
N GLY A 178 -0.62 8.51 -14.85
CA GLY A 178 0.10 9.78 -15.02
C GLY A 178 0.42 10.07 -16.47
N LEU A 179 0.83 9.05 -17.24
CA LEU A 179 1.08 9.17 -18.68
C LEU A 179 -0.16 9.61 -19.48
N THR A 180 -1.36 9.27 -19.01
CA THR A 180 -2.61 9.74 -19.65
C THR A 180 -3.12 11.04 -19.03
N GLY A 181 -2.73 11.35 -17.78
CA GLY A 181 -3.18 12.53 -17.03
C GLY A 181 -4.39 12.28 -16.12
N LEU A 182 -4.86 11.04 -15.94
CA LEU A 182 -6.02 10.69 -15.11
C LEU A 182 -5.63 10.16 -13.72
N LEU A 183 -4.93 10.97 -12.92
CA LEU A 183 -4.50 10.58 -11.57
C LEU A 183 -5.52 10.85 -10.48
N GLU A 184 -6.43 11.78 -10.66
CA GLU A 184 -7.45 12.12 -9.66
C GLU A 184 -8.65 11.16 -9.78
N PRO A 185 -9.06 10.50 -8.68
CA PRO A 185 -10.26 9.67 -8.67
C PRO A 185 -11.48 10.47 -8.29
N HIS A 186 -12.64 9.98 -8.65
CA HIS A 186 -13.90 10.39 -8.04
C HIS A 186 -14.00 9.88 -6.60
N SER A 187 -14.81 10.54 -5.78
CA SER A 187 -15.09 10.07 -4.43
C SER A 187 -16.03 8.86 -4.42
N LYS A 188 -16.07 8.15 -3.29
CA LYS A 188 -17.02 7.06 -3.09
C LYS A 188 -18.47 7.55 -2.98
N GLU A 189 -18.66 8.79 -2.52
CA GLU A 189 -19.97 9.44 -2.48
C GLU A 189 -20.48 9.64 -3.89
N ASP A 190 -19.66 10.18 -4.77
CA ASP A 190 -20.02 10.40 -6.17
C ASP A 190 -20.37 9.08 -6.88
N LEU A 191 -19.55 8.02 -6.67
CA LEU A 191 -19.87 6.68 -7.14
C LEU A 191 -21.26 6.24 -6.68
N GLY A 192 -21.52 6.32 -5.39
CA GLY A 192 -22.78 5.83 -4.79
C GLY A 192 -24.02 6.63 -5.19
N ASP A 193 -23.84 7.92 -5.47
CA ASP A 193 -24.94 8.85 -5.72
C ASP A 193 -25.26 9.03 -7.20
N HIS A 194 -24.28 8.83 -8.10
CA HIS A 194 -24.46 9.24 -9.49
C HIS A 194 -24.18 8.14 -10.51
N ALA A 195 -23.28 7.15 -10.24
CA ALA A 195 -22.93 6.14 -11.23
C ALA A 195 -24.17 5.30 -11.66
N GLU A 196 -24.32 5.09 -12.96
CA GLU A 196 -25.33 4.20 -13.57
C GLU A 196 -24.71 2.86 -14.01
N MET A 197 -23.39 2.82 -14.18
CA MET A 197 -22.62 1.60 -14.35
C MET A 197 -21.35 1.66 -13.51
N VAL A 198 -20.98 0.55 -12.88
CA VAL A 198 -19.75 0.43 -12.08
C VAL A 198 -18.99 -0.80 -12.53
N LEU A 199 -17.77 -0.61 -13.07
CA LEU A 199 -16.83 -1.68 -13.35
C LEU A 199 -15.88 -1.82 -12.16
N MET A 200 -16.02 -2.88 -11.37
CA MET A 200 -15.09 -3.27 -10.31
C MET A 200 -13.94 -4.05 -10.94
N TRP A 201 -12.91 -3.36 -11.41
CA TRP A 201 -11.80 -3.96 -12.17
C TRP A 201 -10.63 -4.32 -11.25
N GLY A 202 -10.50 -5.60 -10.91
CA GLY A 202 -9.54 -6.09 -9.92
C GLY A 202 -9.72 -5.49 -8.54
N ALA A 203 -10.86 -4.84 -8.30
CA ALA A 203 -11.20 -4.16 -7.07
C ALA A 203 -12.15 -5.04 -6.24
N ASN A 204 -11.71 -5.38 -5.02
CA ASN A 204 -12.47 -6.29 -4.17
C ASN A 204 -12.81 -5.66 -2.82
N PHE A 205 -13.96 -6.00 -2.27
CA PHE A 205 -14.40 -5.52 -0.96
C PHE A 205 -13.54 -6.02 0.19
N SER A 206 -12.81 -7.13 0.06
CA SER A 206 -11.83 -7.52 1.07
C SER A 206 -10.62 -6.59 1.13
N SER A 207 -10.29 -5.91 0.02
CA SER A 207 -9.25 -4.87 -0.03
C SER A 207 -9.77 -3.50 0.38
N GLN A 208 -11.00 -3.18 -0.03
CA GLN A 208 -11.64 -1.87 0.14
C GLN A 208 -13.03 -2.04 0.79
N PRO A 209 -13.13 -2.58 2.01
CA PRO A 209 -14.41 -3.01 2.56
C PRO A 209 -15.41 -1.87 2.75
N ASN A 210 -14.94 -0.66 2.99
CA ASN A 210 -15.77 0.53 3.14
C ASN A 210 -16.20 1.19 1.82
N THR A 211 -15.78 0.67 0.67
CA THR A 211 -16.35 1.01 -0.65
C THR A 211 -17.63 0.25 -0.92
N ALA A 212 -17.79 -0.94 -0.33
CA ALA A 212 -18.94 -1.79 -0.53
C ALA A 212 -20.31 -1.09 -0.30
N PRO A 213 -20.53 -0.33 0.79
CA PRO A 213 -21.82 0.37 0.99
C PRO A 213 -22.19 1.32 -0.14
N HIS A 214 -21.18 1.95 -0.78
CA HIS A 214 -21.39 2.91 -1.86
C HIS A 214 -21.71 2.22 -3.19
N VAL A 215 -21.00 1.14 -3.53
CA VAL A 215 -21.33 0.29 -4.69
C VAL A 215 -22.73 -0.29 -4.55
N LEU A 216 -23.08 -0.81 -3.37
CA LEU A 216 -24.43 -1.34 -3.09
C LEU A 216 -25.51 -0.24 -3.12
N ARG A 217 -25.16 1.01 -2.79
CA ARG A 217 -26.07 2.15 -2.94
C ARG A 217 -26.32 2.47 -4.42
N ALA A 218 -25.25 2.53 -5.25
CA ALA A 218 -25.41 2.71 -6.69
C ALA A 218 -26.29 1.59 -7.28
N LYS A 219 -26.03 0.32 -6.93
CA LYS A 219 -26.82 -0.82 -7.39
C LYS A 219 -28.30 -0.72 -6.99
N ARG A 220 -28.61 -0.32 -5.75
CA ARG A 220 -30.01 -0.09 -5.31
C ARG A 220 -30.71 1.02 -6.07
N ARG A 221 -29.96 1.97 -6.65
CA ARG A 221 -30.49 3.02 -7.55
C ARG A 221 -30.69 2.52 -8.98
N GLY A 222 -30.26 1.27 -9.29
CA GLY A 222 -30.37 0.67 -10.62
C GLY A 222 -29.08 0.63 -11.42
N ALA A 223 -27.94 1.03 -10.83
CA ALA A 223 -26.66 0.94 -11.51
C ALA A 223 -26.29 -0.52 -11.83
N TYR A 224 -25.79 -0.77 -13.02
CA TYR A 224 -25.32 -2.08 -13.45
C TYR A 224 -23.86 -2.30 -12.98
N VAL A 225 -23.64 -3.34 -12.18
CA VAL A 225 -22.33 -3.62 -11.58
C VAL A 225 -21.67 -4.79 -12.27
N VAL A 226 -20.50 -4.58 -12.86
CA VAL A 226 -19.64 -5.60 -13.46
C VAL A 226 -18.42 -5.83 -12.57
N CYS A 227 -18.10 -7.08 -12.27
CA CYS A 227 -16.85 -7.45 -11.59
C CYS A 227 -15.91 -8.14 -12.57
N ILE A 228 -14.74 -7.54 -12.77
CA ILE A 228 -13.65 -8.10 -13.56
C ILE A 228 -12.53 -8.47 -12.58
N ASP A 229 -12.24 -9.75 -12.39
CA ASP A 229 -11.24 -10.22 -11.42
C ASP A 229 -10.66 -11.56 -11.87
N VAL A 230 -9.63 -12.05 -11.19
CA VAL A 230 -8.99 -13.35 -11.45
C VAL A 230 -9.61 -14.50 -10.65
N ARG A 231 -10.47 -14.20 -9.70
CA ARG A 231 -11.22 -15.16 -8.88
C ARG A 231 -12.62 -14.64 -8.54
N TYR A 232 -13.49 -15.51 -8.12
CA TYR A 232 -14.79 -15.11 -7.59
C TYR A 232 -14.64 -14.48 -6.20
N THR A 233 -14.89 -13.17 -6.11
CA THR A 233 -14.63 -12.34 -4.93
C THR A 233 -15.92 -11.93 -4.22
N GLU A 234 -15.77 -11.25 -3.07
CA GLU A 234 -16.89 -10.64 -2.36
C GLU A 234 -17.57 -9.53 -3.21
N ALA A 235 -16.82 -8.87 -4.10
CA ALA A 235 -17.39 -7.93 -5.06
C ALA A 235 -18.13 -8.67 -6.19
N ALA A 236 -17.59 -9.79 -6.68
CA ALA A 236 -18.24 -10.64 -7.67
C ALA A 236 -19.59 -11.17 -7.18
N ALA A 237 -19.68 -11.52 -5.89
CA ALA A 237 -20.94 -11.99 -5.30
C ALA A 237 -22.05 -10.92 -5.27
N GLN A 238 -21.73 -9.66 -5.48
CA GLN A 238 -22.66 -8.53 -5.51
C GLN A 238 -22.86 -7.96 -6.92
N ALA A 239 -22.08 -8.42 -7.91
CA ALA A 239 -22.16 -7.93 -9.28
C ALA A 239 -23.35 -8.52 -10.04
N ASP A 240 -23.79 -7.83 -11.08
CA ASP A 240 -24.80 -8.31 -12.04
C ASP A 240 -24.13 -9.17 -13.12
N GLU A 241 -22.85 -8.88 -13.42
CA GLU A 241 -22.04 -9.63 -14.36
C GLU A 241 -20.63 -9.87 -13.78
N VAL A 242 -20.07 -11.06 -13.99
CA VAL A 242 -18.75 -11.44 -13.48
C VAL A 242 -17.88 -12.00 -14.60
N LEU A 243 -16.78 -11.35 -14.89
CA LEU A 243 -15.77 -11.76 -15.84
C LEU A 243 -14.50 -12.20 -15.10
N LEU A 244 -14.19 -13.49 -15.13
CA LEU A 244 -12.98 -14.04 -14.52
C LEU A 244 -11.88 -14.16 -15.56
N ILE A 245 -10.92 -13.25 -15.51
CA ILE A 245 -9.81 -13.17 -16.46
C ILE A 245 -8.57 -13.90 -16.00
N ARG A 246 -7.72 -14.33 -16.93
CA ARG A 246 -6.39 -14.84 -16.57
C ARG A 246 -5.55 -13.74 -15.92
N PRO A 247 -4.76 -14.02 -14.88
CA PRO A 247 -3.86 -13.04 -14.27
C PRO A 247 -2.95 -12.38 -15.31
N GLY A 248 -2.83 -11.02 -15.24
CA GLY A 248 -1.98 -10.25 -16.14
C GLY A 248 -2.55 -9.98 -17.53
N SER A 249 -3.80 -10.32 -17.81
CA SER A 249 -4.46 -10.07 -19.08
C SER A 249 -5.38 -8.84 -19.10
N ASP A 250 -5.34 -8.04 -18.06
CA ASP A 250 -6.14 -6.79 -17.93
C ASP A 250 -5.92 -5.85 -19.11
N THR A 251 -4.67 -5.70 -19.56
CA THR A 251 -4.32 -4.87 -20.72
C THR A 251 -4.99 -5.37 -22.00
N ALA A 252 -5.00 -6.70 -22.22
CA ALA A 252 -5.61 -7.29 -23.42
C ALA A 252 -7.11 -7.00 -23.47
N LEU A 253 -7.81 -7.14 -22.34
CA LEU A 253 -9.23 -6.82 -22.24
C LEU A 253 -9.48 -5.33 -22.51
N ALA A 254 -8.69 -4.43 -21.93
CA ALA A 254 -8.85 -2.99 -22.13
C ALA A 254 -8.56 -2.56 -23.57
N LEU A 255 -7.52 -3.11 -24.21
CA LEU A 255 -7.19 -2.83 -25.62
C LEU A 255 -8.29 -3.31 -26.57
N ALA A 256 -8.88 -4.50 -26.32
CA ALA A 256 -10.00 -4.98 -27.12
C ALA A 256 -11.27 -4.13 -26.93
N MET A 257 -11.54 -3.65 -25.73
CA MET A 257 -12.62 -2.70 -25.51
C MET A 257 -12.37 -1.39 -26.26
N LEU A 258 -11.14 -0.86 -26.27
CA LEU A 258 -10.75 0.32 -27.06
C LEU A 258 -10.95 0.05 -28.55
N HIS A 259 -10.55 -1.13 -29.05
CA HIS A 259 -10.78 -1.54 -30.44
C HIS A 259 -12.27 -1.46 -30.81
N VAL A 260 -13.14 -2.07 -30.01
CA VAL A 260 -14.60 -2.07 -30.29
C VAL A 260 -15.16 -0.65 -30.28
N ILE A 261 -14.80 0.15 -29.26
CA ILE A 261 -15.29 1.52 -29.10
C ILE A 261 -14.86 2.40 -30.28
N CYS A 262 -13.60 2.27 -30.75
CA CYS A 262 -13.11 3.00 -31.91
C CYS A 262 -13.75 2.51 -33.22
N SER A 263 -13.80 1.19 -33.48
CA SER A 263 -14.31 0.62 -34.72
C SER A 263 -15.81 0.83 -34.94
N GLU A 264 -16.58 0.87 -33.83
CA GLU A 264 -18.03 1.14 -33.87
C GLU A 264 -18.38 2.61 -33.66
N THR A 265 -17.37 3.49 -33.58
CA THR A 265 -17.57 4.95 -33.39
C THR A 265 -18.39 5.28 -32.11
N LEU A 266 -18.19 4.50 -31.06
CA LEU A 266 -18.86 4.70 -29.77
C LEU A 266 -18.10 5.74 -28.89
N ILE A 267 -17.42 6.65 -29.52
CA ILE A 267 -16.56 7.68 -28.92
C ILE A 267 -17.32 8.98 -28.65
N ASP A 268 -16.79 9.82 -27.77
CA ASP A 268 -17.23 11.22 -27.59
C ASP A 268 -16.34 12.15 -28.41
N GLN A 269 -16.70 12.39 -29.66
CA GLN A 269 -15.89 13.17 -30.62
C GLN A 269 -15.62 14.59 -30.10
N ALA A 270 -16.61 15.24 -29.48
CA ALA A 270 -16.46 16.60 -28.99
C ALA A 270 -15.43 16.65 -27.86
N PHE A 271 -15.53 15.73 -26.88
CA PHE A 271 -14.58 15.64 -25.78
C PHE A 271 -13.16 15.32 -26.27
N ILE A 272 -13.03 14.39 -27.23
CA ILE A 272 -11.73 14.03 -27.82
C ILE A 272 -11.07 15.25 -28.47
N ALA A 273 -11.79 15.98 -29.30
CA ALA A 273 -11.26 17.14 -30.03
C ALA A 273 -10.78 18.26 -29.09
N GLU A 274 -11.51 18.49 -27.99
CA GLU A 274 -11.20 19.59 -27.07
C GLU A 274 -10.16 19.22 -26.01
N HIS A 275 -10.25 18.01 -25.42
CA HIS A 275 -9.54 17.64 -24.21
C HIS A 275 -8.49 16.55 -24.35
N THR A 276 -8.25 16.00 -25.57
CA THR A 276 -7.25 14.95 -25.77
C THR A 276 -6.24 15.29 -26.87
N ILE A 277 -5.12 14.56 -26.88
CA ILE A 277 -4.18 14.49 -27.99
C ILE A 277 -3.86 13.02 -28.32
N GLY A 278 -3.49 12.74 -29.58
CA GLY A 278 -3.03 11.42 -30.03
C GLY A 278 -4.13 10.40 -30.29
N PHE A 279 -5.40 10.83 -30.46
CA PHE A 279 -6.51 9.91 -30.71
C PHE A 279 -6.34 9.12 -32.00
N GLU A 280 -5.90 9.74 -33.10
CA GLU A 280 -5.72 9.09 -34.42
C GLU A 280 -4.68 7.96 -34.28
N ALA A 281 -3.57 8.21 -33.56
CA ALA A 281 -2.54 7.21 -33.33
C ALA A 281 -3.07 6.05 -32.48
N LEU A 282 -3.84 6.33 -31.43
CA LEU A 282 -4.48 5.29 -30.62
C LEU A 282 -5.48 4.48 -31.46
N SER A 283 -6.35 5.13 -32.20
CA SER A 283 -7.38 4.49 -33.04
C SER A 283 -6.77 3.55 -34.07
N GLU A 284 -5.68 3.94 -34.71
CA GLU A 284 -4.94 3.09 -35.65
C GLU A 284 -4.29 1.90 -34.94
N HIS A 285 -3.63 2.17 -33.81
CA HIS A 285 -2.93 1.17 -33.03
C HIS A 285 -3.84 0.04 -32.51
N VAL A 286 -5.05 0.39 -32.05
CA VAL A 286 -5.95 -0.62 -31.46
C VAL A 286 -6.65 -1.52 -32.49
N LYS A 287 -6.51 -1.28 -33.80
CA LYS A 287 -7.15 -2.10 -34.83
C LYS A 287 -6.80 -3.59 -34.75
N VAL A 288 -5.61 -3.92 -34.33
CA VAL A 288 -5.11 -5.30 -34.24
C VAL A 288 -5.58 -6.05 -32.98
N PHE A 289 -6.05 -5.35 -31.97
CA PHE A 289 -6.45 -5.94 -30.69
C PHE A 289 -7.94 -6.32 -30.69
N THR A 290 -8.32 -7.23 -31.56
CA THR A 290 -9.74 -7.65 -31.73
C THR A 290 -10.25 -8.40 -30.49
N PRO A 291 -11.58 -8.49 -30.28
CA PRO A 291 -12.16 -9.32 -29.22
C PRO A 291 -11.70 -10.80 -29.29
N ASP A 292 -11.51 -11.37 -30.48
CA ASP A 292 -11.00 -12.74 -30.64
C ASP A 292 -9.55 -12.87 -30.15
N TRP A 293 -8.70 -11.91 -30.51
CA TRP A 293 -7.33 -11.85 -30.00
C TRP A 293 -7.31 -11.78 -28.47
N ALA A 294 -8.11 -10.90 -27.88
CA ALA A 294 -8.16 -10.74 -26.43
C ALA A 294 -8.77 -11.95 -25.71
N SER A 295 -9.75 -12.61 -26.33
CA SER A 295 -10.35 -13.85 -25.82
C SER A 295 -9.31 -14.93 -25.59
N ALA A 296 -8.38 -15.09 -26.51
CA ALA A 296 -7.25 -16.04 -26.36
C ALA A 296 -6.34 -15.68 -25.19
N GLN A 297 -6.18 -14.37 -24.88
CA GLN A 297 -5.32 -13.90 -23.78
C GLN A 297 -6.02 -13.95 -22.42
N CYS A 298 -7.24 -13.47 -22.32
CA CYS A 298 -7.92 -13.26 -21.04
C CYS A 298 -8.91 -14.38 -20.64
N ALA A 299 -9.20 -15.33 -21.53
CA ALA A 299 -10.15 -16.43 -21.33
C ALA A 299 -11.63 -15.95 -21.19
N ILE A 300 -11.94 -14.75 -21.69
CA ILE A 300 -13.31 -14.25 -21.80
C ILE A 300 -13.79 -14.44 -23.25
N PRO A 301 -14.98 -14.98 -23.50
CA PRO A 301 -15.52 -15.09 -24.86
C PRO A 301 -15.56 -13.74 -25.59
N ALA A 302 -15.16 -13.73 -26.86
CA ALA A 302 -15.11 -12.51 -27.67
C ALA A 302 -16.42 -11.72 -27.66
N GLU A 303 -17.56 -12.42 -27.70
CA GLU A 303 -18.89 -11.81 -27.63
C GLU A 303 -19.13 -11.07 -26.29
N GLN A 304 -18.66 -11.59 -25.17
CA GLN A 304 -18.77 -10.91 -23.87
C GLN A 304 -17.90 -9.64 -23.83
N ILE A 305 -16.70 -9.68 -24.44
CA ILE A 305 -15.85 -8.49 -24.57
C ILE A 305 -16.56 -7.42 -25.40
N LEU A 306 -17.16 -7.80 -26.52
CA LEU A 306 -17.92 -6.93 -27.41
C LEU A 306 -19.10 -6.28 -26.66
N GLN A 307 -19.88 -7.08 -25.94
CA GLN A 307 -21.03 -6.60 -25.16
C GLN A 307 -20.62 -5.68 -24.03
N LEU A 308 -19.51 -5.99 -23.29
CA LEU A 308 -18.98 -5.14 -22.25
C LEU A 308 -18.56 -3.78 -22.78
N ALA A 309 -17.83 -3.74 -23.90
CA ALA A 309 -17.37 -2.50 -24.52
C ALA A 309 -18.54 -1.62 -24.95
N ARG A 310 -19.53 -2.20 -25.64
CA ARG A 310 -20.75 -1.49 -26.09
C ARG A 310 -21.55 -0.97 -24.89
N ARG A 311 -21.73 -1.78 -23.85
CA ARG A 311 -22.45 -1.39 -22.64
C ARG A 311 -21.72 -0.24 -21.92
N TYR A 312 -20.41 -0.34 -21.74
CA TYR A 312 -19.62 0.71 -21.11
C TYR A 312 -19.71 2.05 -21.85
N ALA A 313 -19.52 2.03 -23.17
CA ALA A 313 -19.58 3.23 -23.99
C ALA A 313 -21.00 3.82 -24.08
N GLY A 314 -22.02 2.96 -24.06
CA GLY A 314 -23.43 3.35 -24.15
C GLY A 314 -24.05 3.82 -22.82
N THR A 315 -23.49 3.46 -21.66
CA THR A 315 -23.98 3.89 -20.36
C THR A 315 -23.25 5.16 -19.90
N LYS A 316 -24.00 6.20 -19.63
CA LYS A 316 -23.44 7.49 -19.13
C LYS A 316 -24.29 8.00 -17.99
N PRO A 317 -23.74 8.16 -16.77
CA PRO A 317 -22.32 8.02 -16.40
C PRO A 317 -21.91 6.57 -16.04
N ALA A 318 -20.69 6.20 -16.42
CA ALA A 318 -20.07 4.93 -16.06
C ALA A 318 -18.74 5.16 -15.36
N MET A 319 -18.52 4.43 -14.27
CA MET A 319 -17.34 4.58 -13.41
C MET A 319 -16.55 3.27 -13.33
N ILE A 320 -15.22 3.36 -13.42
CA ILE A 320 -14.30 2.23 -13.27
C ILE A 320 -13.57 2.34 -11.93
N VAL A 321 -13.76 1.38 -11.04
CA VAL A 321 -13.05 1.27 -9.77
C VAL A 321 -11.85 0.34 -9.96
N LEU A 322 -10.64 0.90 -9.92
CA LEU A 322 -9.40 0.18 -10.17
C LEU A 322 -8.86 -0.50 -8.92
N GLY A 323 -8.52 -1.76 -9.05
CA GLY A 323 -7.84 -2.52 -8.01
C GLY A 323 -6.33 -2.41 -8.07
N GLY A 324 -5.68 -2.75 -6.96
CA GLY A 324 -4.24 -2.69 -6.87
C GLY A 324 -3.53 -3.75 -7.72
N SER A 325 -3.85 -5.03 -7.53
CA SER A 325 -3.12 -6.12 -8.20
C SER A 325 -3.22 -6.07 -9.72
N SER A 326 -4.38 -5.70 -10.25
CA SER A 326 -4.62 -5.58 -11.69
C SER A 326 -3.89 -4.42 -12.35
N MET A 327 -3.44 -3.43 -11.58
CA MET A 327 -2.86 -2.20 -12.13
C MET A 327 -1.39 -1.96 -11.75
N HIS A 328 -0.79 -2.81 -10.89
CA HIS A 328 0.59 -2.55 -10.46
C HIS A 328 1.40 -3.76 -9.96
N LYS A 329 0.83 -4.96 -9.87
CA LYS A 329 1.60 -6.11 -9.34
C LYS A 329 2.31 -6.93 -10.43
N GLY A 330 2.09 -6.66 -11.69
CA GLY A 330 2.69 -7.39 -12.79
C GLY A 330 3.54 -6.53 -13.70
N ALA A 331 4.39 -7.18 -14.48
CA ALA A 331 5.31 -6.51 -15.40
C ALA A 331 4.61 -5.58 -16.40
N ASN A 332 3.35 -5.88 -16.77
CA ASN A 332 2.59 -5.14 -17.74
C ASN A 332 1.42 -4.33 -17.15
N GLN A 333 1.28 -4.29 -15.83
CA GLN A 333 0.07 -3.73 -15.21
C GLN A 333 -0.02 -2.20 -15.27
N TRP A 334 1.10 -1.49 -15.42
CA TRP A 334 1.07 -0.07 -15.69
C TRP A 334 0.43 0.24 -17.06
N GLN A 335 0.60 -0.65 -18.04
CA GLN A 335 -0.08 -0.56 -19.34
C GLN A 335 -1.58 -0.81 -19.21
N ALA A 336 -2.01 -1.71 -18.31
CA ALA A 336 -3.42 -1.90 -18.00
C ALA A 336 -4.05 -0.62 -17.43
N ALA A 337 -3.39 0.02 -16.46
CA ALA A 337 -3.84 1.29 -15.91
C ALA A 337 -3.98 2.37 -16.99
N ARG A 338 -3.00 2.42 -17.91
CA ARG A 338 -2.99 3.36 -19.04
C ARG A 338 -4.11 3.06 -20.04
N ALA A 339 -4.28 1.80 -20.48
CA ALA A 339 -5.34 1.42 -21.42
C ALA A 339 -6.74 1.70 -20.85
N VAL A 340 -6.95 1.40 -19.55
CA VAL A 340 -8.22 1.70 -18.88
C VAL A 340 -8.49 3.19 -18.78
N SER A 341 -7.47 4.03 -18.53
CA SER A 341 -7.65 5.48 -18.53
C SER A 341 -8.02 6.01 -19.93
N CYS A 342 -7.48 5.41 -21.00
CA CYS A 342 -7.88 5.73 -22.38
C CYS A 342 -9.36 5.40 -22.65
N LEU A 343 -9.94 4.33 -22.05
CA LEU A 343 -11.37 4.04 -22.16
C LEU A 343 -12.23 5.19 -21.65
N ALA A 344 -11.92 5.72 -20.48
CA ALA A 344 -12.63 6.85 -19.90
C ALA A 344 -12.48 8.11 -20.78
N ALA A 345 -11.26 8.36 -21.28
CA ALA A 345 -10.95 9.53 -22.10
C ALA A 345 -11.73 9.54 -23.42
N ILE A 346 -11.68 8.45 -24.20
CA ILE A 346 -12.32 8.44 -25.54
C ILE A 346 -13.85 8.37 -25.50
N THR A 347 -14.44 7.94 -24.38
CA THR A 347 -15.90 7.91 -24.18
C THR A 347 -16.45 9.16 -23.51
N GLY A 348 -15.57 10.14 -23.17
CA GLY A 348 -15.95 11.36 -22.49
C GLY A 348 -16.46 11.12 -21.06
N GLN A 349 -16.05 10.01 -20.44
CA GLN A 349 -16.36 9.63 -19.06
C GLN A 349 -15.34 10.26 -18.09
N VAL A 350 -15.13 11.57 -18.19
CA VAL A 350 -14.17 12.33 -17.38
C VAL A 350 -14.82 13.62 -16.91
N ALA A 351 -14.49 14.07 -15.72
CA ALA A 351 -14.99 15.32 -15.11
C ALA A 351 -16.53 15.42 -15.04
N LYS A 352 -17.23 14.31 -15.00
CA LYS A 352 -18.69 14.22 -14.90
C LYS A 352 -19.08 13.39 -13.68
N ALA A 353 -20.08 13.83 -12.93
CA ALA A 353 -20.57 13.09 -11.77
C ALA A 353 -20.95 11.64 -12.13
N GLY A 354 -20.49 10.69 -11.33
CA GLY A 354 -20.74 9.26 -11.53
C GLY A 354 -19.93 8.58 -12.63
N ALA A 355 -19.04 9.31 -13.33
CA ALA A 355 -18.24 8.80 -14.44
C ALA A 355 -16.75 8.65 -14.05
N GLY A 356 -15.93 8.18 -15.00
CA GLY A 356 -14.47 8.20 -14.88
C GLY A 356 -13.86 7.14 -14.01
N LEU A 357 -12.77 7.50 -13.33
CA LEU A 357 -12.08 6.59 -12.42
C LEU A 357 -12.57 6.78 -11.00
N GLY A 358 -13.02 5.69 -10.38
CA GLY A 358 -13.62 5.68 -9.06
C GLY A 358 -12.62 5.77 -7.91
N PRO A 359 -13.13 5.71 -6.67
CA PRO A 359 -12.33 5.89 -5.47
C PRO A 359 -11.24 4.85 -5.35
N ARG A 360 -10.01 5.31 -5.11
CA ARG A 360 -8.83 4.47 -5.09
C ARG A 360 -7.74 5.03 -4.19
N HIS A 361 -6.96 4.14 -3.57
CA HIS A 361 -5.77 4.55 -2.83
C HIS A 361 -4.67 5.06 -3.76
N GLY A 362 -3.83 5.95 -3.23
CA GLY A 362 -2.67 6.49 -3.94
C GLY A 362 -2.98 7.66 -4.86
N SER A 363 -4.23 7.90 -5.17
CA SER A 363 -4.67 9.15 -5.75
C SER A 363 -4.61 10.28 -4.71
N GLY A 364 -4.24 11.46 -5.13
CA GLY A 364 -4.26 12.63 -4.27
C GLY A 364 -5.67 12.98 -3.80
N SER A 365 -5.77 13.81 -2.78
CA SER A 365 -6.96 14.59 -2.55
C SER A 365 -7.16 15.48 -3.77
N ILE A 366 -8.26 15.33 -4.43
CA ILE A 366 -8.70 15.95 -5.67
C ILE A 366 -8.15 17.39 -5.80
N GLY A 367 -7.12 17.58 -6.65
CA GLY A 367 -6.52 18.88 -6.96
C GLY A 367 -5.79 19.63 -5.83
N GLN A 368 -5.70 19.06 -4.60
CA GLN A 368 -5.21 19.78 -3.44
C GLN A 368 -4.06 19.07 -2.73
N GLY A 369 -3.07 19.82 -2.27
CA GLY A 369 -1.90 19.32 -1.56
C GLY A 369 -1.85 19.73 -0.10
N LEU A 370 -1.48 18.79 0.77
CA LEU A 370 -1.09 19.12 2.15
C LEU A 370 0.25 19.84 2.19
N GLY A 371 0.53 20.52 3.30
CA GLY A 371 1.83 21.14 3.55
C GLY A 371 2.96 20.11 3.56
N SER A 372 4.18 20.56 3.27
CA SER A 372 5.36 19.74 3.28
C SER A 372 6.27 20.05 4.46
N LEU A 373 6.70 19.01 5.17
CA LEU A 373 7.76 19.09 6.17
C LEU A 373 9.15 18.91 5.54
N VAL A 374 9.20 18.49 4.28
CA VAL A 374 10.42 18.07 3.61
C VAL A 374 11.10 19.28 2.99
N PRO A 375 12.33 19.65 3.42
CA PRO A 375 13.06 20.76 2.81
C PRO A 375 13.51 20.40 1.39
N PRO A 376 13.94 21.38 0.57
CA PRO A 376 14.63 21.10 -0.69
C PRO A 376 15.78 20.12 -0.47
N ASP A 377 16.07 19.30 -1.46
CA ASP A 377 17.15 18.31 -1.37
C ASP A 377 18.50 18.98 -1.61
N PRO A 378 19.40 19.01 -0.62
CA PRO A 378 20.71 19.63 -0.77
C PRO A 378 21.73 18.65 -1.35
N ARG A 379 21.39 17.38 -1.53
CA ARG A 379 22.33 16.34 -1.95
C ARG A 379 22.67 16.46 -3.43
N ASP A 380 23.88 16.03 -3.80
CA ASP A 380 24.22 15.78 -5.18
C ASP A 380 23.28 14.70 -5.75
N PRO A 381 22.57 14.97 -6.85
CA PRO A 381 21.70 13.99 -7.50
C PRO A 381 22.37 12.65 -7.79
N MET A 382 23.67 12.64 -8.08
CA MET A 382 24.45 11.43 -8.32
C MET A 382 24.62 10.52 -7.09
N LEU A 383 24.40 11.05 -5.89
CA LEU A 383 24.44 10.29 -4.64
C LEU A 383 23.08 9.78 -4.20
N VAL A 384 22.02 10.20 -4.88
CA VAL A 384 20.65 9.77 -4.55
C VAL A 384 20.36 8.44 -5.24
N ILE A 385 20.04 7.43 -4.45
CA ILE A 385 19.60 6.12 -4.96
C ILE A 385 18.12 6.21 -5.32
N PRO A 386 17.72 5.84 -6.55
CA PRO A 386 16.32 5.86 -6.97
C PRO A 386 15.40 5.04 -6.05
N ASN A 387 14.18 5.50 -5.85
CA ASN A 387 13.14 4.80 -5.06
C ASN A 387 12.63 3.56 -5.81
N GLN A 388 13.53 2.59 -6.02
CA GLN A 388 13.34 1.38 -6.81
C GLN A 388 14.00 0.19 -6.10
N MET A 389 13.34 -0.96 -6.10
CA MET A 389 13.81 -2.13 -5.33
C MET A 389 15.15 -2.68 -5.83
N SER A 390 15.34 -2.76 -7.16
CA SER A 390 16.61 -3.19 -7.75
C SER A 390 17.77 -2.28 -7.35
N SER A 391 17.59 -0.96 -7.47
CA SER A 391 18.59 0.02 -7.11
C SER A 391 18.95 -0.02 -5.62
N MET A 392 17.98 -0.26 -4.75
CA MET A 392 18.21 -0.46 -3.33
C MET A 392 18.99 -1.75 -3.04
N LEU A 393 18.64 -2.87 -3.69
CA LEU A 393 19.36 -4.14 -3.55
C LEU A 393 20.81 -4.02 -4.02
N GLU A 394 21.03 -3.45 -5.19
CA GLU A 394 22.37 -3.19 -5.73
C GLU A 394 23.19 -2.31 -4.80
N ALA A 395 22.60 -1.25 -4.25
CA ALA A 395 23.30 -0.36 -3.33
C ALA A 395 23.69 -1.02 -2.01
N MET A 396 22.95 -2.02 -1.54
CA MET A 396 23.34 -2.87 -0.41
C MET A 396 24.46 -3.85 -0.81
N GLU A 397 24.38 -4.43 -2.02
CA GLU A 397 25.36 -5.40 -2.53
C GLU A 397 26.72 -4.78 -2.81
N ASP A 398 26.77 -3.55 -3.34
CA ASP A 398 28.01 -2.82 -3.68
C ASP A 398 28.54 -1.93 -2.54
N GLY A 399 27.81 -1.84 -1.41
CA GLY A 399 28.24 -1.15 -0.20
C GLY A 399 27.97 0.35 -0.19
N ARG A 400 27.17 0.89 -1.13
CA ARG A 400 26.65 2.27 -1.06
C ARG A 400 25.66 2.45 0.10
N ILE A 401 24.99 1.38 0.55
CA ILE A 401 24.23 1.34 1.79
C ILE A 401 24.97 0.43 2.78
N LYS A 402 25.22 0.95 3.99
CA LYS A 402 25.88 0.26 5.10
C LYS A 402 24.97 0.17 6.33
N ASN A 403 24.17 1.19 6.57
CA ASN A 403 23.22 1.25 7.68
C ASN A 403 21.79 1.30 7.14
N LEU A 404 20.90 0.48 7.68
CA LEU A 404 19.51 0.41 7.27
C LEU A 404 18.57 0.54 8.48
N LEU A 405 17.75 1.59 8.47
CA LEU A 405 16.74 1.87 9.48
C LEU A 405 15.36 1.49 8.92
N LEU A 406 14.75 0.49 9.50
CA LEU A 406 13.46 -0.06 9.10
C LEU A 406 12.35 0.41 10.04
N PHE A 407 11.35 1.09 9.52
CA PHE A 407 10.20 1.57 10.28
C PHE A 407 8.92 0.84 9.84
N GLY A 408 8.35 0.01 10.73
CA GLY A 408 7.07 -0.67 10.53
C GLY A 408 7.04 -1.57 9.29
N THR A 409 8.04 -2.42 9.09
CA THR A 409 8.16 -3.25 7.89
C THR A 409 8.87 -4.59 8.13
N ASN A 410 8.44 -5.60 7.37
CA ASN A 410 9.12 -6.90 7.25
C ASN A 410 9.60 -7.07 5.79
N MET A 411 10.85 -6.69 5.51
CA MET A 411 11.40 -6.70 4.15
C MET A 411 11.45 -8.10 3.55
N LEU A 412 11.87 -9.12 4.32
CA LEU A 412 11.95 -10.51 3.83
C LEU A 412 10.59 -11.08 3.38
N SER A 413 9.50 -10.53 3.91
CA SER A 413 8.14 -10.88 3.49
C SER A 413 7.61 -10.00 2.35
N SER A 414 8.18 -8.80 2.14
CA SER A 414 7.63 -7.79 1.23
C SER A 414 8.40 -7.68 -0.09
N PHE A 415 9.71 -7.90 -0.06
CA PHE A 415 10.59 -7.75 -1.23
C PHE A 415 10.67 -9.03 -2.06
N PRO A 416 10.86 -8.90 -3.38
CA PRO A 416 11.10 -10.02 -4.27
C PRO A 416 12.51 -10.60 -4.08
N GLN A 417 12.78 -11.72 -4.74
CA GLN A 417 14.09 -12.43 -4.68
C GLN A 417 14.63 -12.53 -3.25
N ARG A 418 13.79 -13.06 -2.35
CA ARG A 418 14.07 -13.16 -0.92
C ARG A 418 15.49 -13.64 -0.57
N ALA A 419 16.02 -14.63 -1.29
CA ALA A 419 17.38 -15.15 -1.05
C ALA A 419 18.46 -14.12 -1.40
N ARG A 420 18.27 -13.32 -2.45
CA ARG A 420 19.19 -12.20 -2.81
C ARG A 420 19.12 -11.12 -1.75
N LEU A 421 17.91 -10.74 -1.32
CA LEU A 421 17.73 -9.75 -0.26
C LEU A 421 18.41 -10.20 1.04
N ALA A 422 18.23 -11.45 1.47
CA ALA A 422 18.87 -11.95 2.70
C ALA A 422 20.39 -11.79 2.64
N ARG A 423 21.02 -12.20 1.53
CA ARG A 423 22.48 -12.00 1.33
C ARG A 423 22.90 -10.52 1.28
N ALA A 424 22.05 -9.65 0.74
CA ALA A 424 22.32 -8.21 0.73
C ALA A 424 22.26 -7.62 2.15
N LEU A 425 21.28 -8.03 2.96
CA LEU A 425 21.16 -7.62 4.35
C LEU A 425 22.34 -8.09 5.22
N GLU A 426 22.92 -9.25 4.95
CA GLU A 426 24.13 -9.77 5.64
C GLU A 426 25.37 -8.91 5.44
N ARG A 427 25.39 -8.03 4.42
CA ARG A 427 26.53 -7.13 4.11
C ARG A 427 26.46 -5.80 4.86
N LEU A 428 25.36 -5.52 5.56
CA LEU A 428 25.17 -4.24 6.23
C LEU A 428 25.85 -4.24 7.61
N ASP A 429 26.46 -3.11 7.94
CA ASP A 429 27.13 -2.91 9.24
C ASP A 429 26.13 -2.76 10.38
N LEU A 430 24.96 -2.13 10.09
CA LEU A 430 23.88 -1.96 11.07
C LEU A 430 22.50 -2.10 10.41
N ILE A 431 21.65 -2.90 11.02
CA ILE A 431 20.20 -2.94 10.72
C ILE A 431 19.43 -2.66 12.00
N VAL A 432 18.56 -1.66 11.94
CA VAL A 432 17.66 -1.28 13.05
C VAL A 432 16.22 -1.52 12.60
N SER A 433 15.44 -2.22 13.41
CA SER A 433 14.00 -2.42 13.20
C SER A 433 13.20 -1.72 14.28
N HIS A 434 12.40 -0.72 13.93
CA HIS A 434 11.43 -0.08 14.82
C HIS A 434 10.04 -0.59 14.46
N ASP A 435 9.48 -1.47 15.28
CA ASP A 435 8.21 -2.17 14.99
C ASP A 435 7.46 -2.51 16.28
N LEU A 436 6.20 -2.93 16.11
CA LEU A 436 5.33 -3.41 17.21
C LEU A 436 5.68 -4.84 17.64
N PHE A 437 6.16 -5.67 16.71
CA PHE A 437 6.40 -7.10 16.91
C PHE A 437 7.75 -7.51 16.32
N MET A 438 8.34 -8.56 16.90
CA MET A 438 9.50 -9.23 16.31
C MET A 438 9.08 -9.89 14.99
N ASN A 439 9.32 -9.20 13.87
CA ASN A 439 9.08 -9.75 12.54
C ASN A 439 10.28 -10.55 12.05
N GLU A 440 10.13 -11.27 10.92
CA GLU A 440 11.14 -12.16 10.39
C GLU A 440 12.46 -11.47 10.02
N THR A 441 12.38 -10.27 9.41
CA THR A 441 13.58 -9.47 9.07
C THR A 441 14.31 -9.05 10.33
N ALA A 442 13.58 -8.57 11.34
CA ALA A 442 14.15 -8.19 12.61
C ALA A 442 14.81 -9.38 13.32
N ALA A 443 14.12 -10.51 13.41
CA ALA A 443 14.64 -11.70 14.08
C ALA A 443 15.93 -12.23 13.43
N SER A 444 16.00 -12.23 12.09
CA SER A 444 17.14 -12.82 11.37
C SER A 444 18.29 -11.86 11.12
N HIS A 445 18.06 -10.56 10.90
CA HIS A 445 19.09 -9.64 10.39
C HIS A 445 19.26 -8.34 11.21
N ALA A 446 18.30 -7.94 12.08
CA ALA A 446 18.49 -6.71 12.82
C ALA A 446 19.54 -6.83 13.93
N HIS A 447 20.33 -5.80 14.18
CA HIS A 447 21.25 -5.64 15.28
C HIS A 447 20.56 -4.94 16.48
N LEU A 448 19.63 -4.03 16.18
CA LEU A 448 18.81 -3.31 17.14
C LEU A 448 17.33 -3.49 16.79
N VAL A 449 16.51 -3.79 17.80
CA VAL A 449 15.05 -3.84 17.67
C VAL A 449 14.47 -2.87 18.68
N LEU A 450 13.77 -1.86 18.18
CA LEU A 450 13.24 -0.76 18.98
C LEU A 450 11.71 -0.88 19.08
N PRO A 451 11.12 -0.82 20.29
CA PRO A 451 9.69 -0.99 20.48
C PRO A 451 8.91 0.25 20.03
N SER A 452 7.94 0.06 19.13
CA SER A 452 7.07 1.11 18.61
C SER A 452 5.79 1.26 19.41
N THR A 453 5.27 2.49 19.46
CA THR A 453 3.91 2.77 19.96
C THR A 453 2.85 2.15 19.03
N ALA A 454 1.73 1.73 19.65
CA ALA A 454 0.53 1.34 18.90
C ALA A 454 -0.34 2.57 18.57
N TRP A 455 -1.33 2.39 17.69
CA TRP A 455 -2.17 3.44 17.11
C TRP A 455 -2.88 4.41 18.08
N LEU A 456 -3.21 4.02 19.30
CA LEU A 456 -3.82 4.91 20.32
C LEU A 456 -2.81 5.47 21.31
N GLU A 457 -1.54 5.09 21.20
CA GLU A 457 -0.46 5.49 22.10
C GLU A 457 0.32 6.70 21.54
N GLU A 458 -0.04 7.19 20.35
CA GLU A 458 0.58 8.35 19.72
C GLU A 458 -0.45 9.25 19.06
N LEU A 459 -0.12 10.54 18.91
CA LEU A 459 -0.90 11.49 18.14
C LEU A 459 -0.79 11.18 16.65
N GLY A 460 -1.91 11.19 15.96
CA GLY A 460 -1.99 11.03 14.53
C GLY A 460 -3.10 11.86 13.89
N CYS A 461 -3.02 11.95 12.57
CA CYS A 461 -4.05 12.59 11.77
C CYS A 461 -4.18 11.82 10.45
N LYS A 462 -5.37 11.35 10.16
CA LYS A 462 -5.68 10.56 8.95
C LYS A 462 -6.51 11.36 7.97
N MET A 463 -6.32 11.11 6.67
CA MET A 463 -7.08 11.80 5.63
C MET A 463 -7.65 10.80 4.64
N THR A 464 -8.90 11.01 4.26
CA THR A 464 -9.55 10.38 3.11
C THR A 464 -9.64 11.38 1.95
N HIS A 465 -10.34 11.04 0.89
CA HIS A 465 -10.57 11.98 -0.22
C HIS A 465 -11.45 13.18 0.20
N THR A 466 -12.29 13.03 1.21
CA THR A 466 -13.33 14.01 1.57
C THR A 466 -13.25 14.52 3.00
N HIS A 467 -12.47 13.89 3.86
CA HIS A 467 -12.39 14.27 5.28
C HIS A 467 -10.99 14.11 5.86
N LEU A 468 -10.71 14.94 6.85
CA LEU A 468 -9.56 14.86 7.74
C LEU A 468 -10.05 14.39 9.12
N TYR A 469 -9.29 13.47 9.74
CA TYR A 469 -9.65 12.85 11.02
C TYR A 469 -8.49 12.88 12.00
N LEU A 470 -8.79 13.18 13.25
CA LEU A 470 -7.87 13.03 14.37
C LEU A 470 -7.77 11.54 14.78
N SER A 471 -6.56 11.08 15.03
CA SER A 471 -6.25 9.83 15.72
C SER A 471 -5.45 10.20 16.97
N ASP A 472 -6.16 10.66 18.01
CA ASP A 472 -5.52 11.22 19.20
C ASP A 472 -4.85 10.13 20.05
N ALA A 473 -3.87 10.51 20.84
CA ALA A 473 -3.25 9.66 21.87
C ALA A 473 -4.23 9.49 23.03
N LEU A 474 -4.92 8.37 23.07
CA LEU A 474 -5.95 8.06 24.08
C LEU A 474 -5.43 7.17 25.18
N LEU A 475 -4.29 6.53 24.97
CA LEU A 475 -3.65 5.58 25.89
C LEU A 475 -2.19 5.96 26.06
N SER A 476 -1.64 5.71 27.24
CA SER A 476 -0.20 5.84 27.46
C SER A 476 0.56 4.76 26.70
N PRO A 477 1.76 5.06 26.16
CA PRO A 477 2.64 4.03 25.61
C PRO A 477 2.86 2.90 26.61
N GLU A 478 2.89 1.67 26.12
CA GLU A 478 3.12 0.50 26.96
C GLU A 478 4.62 0.20 27.06
N GLY A 479 5.10 -0.14 28.27
CA GLY A 479 6.52 -0.37 28.48
C GLY A 479 7.38 0.84 28.12
N GLU A 480 8.46 0.59 27.38
CA GLU A 480 9.39 1.62 26.90
C GLU A 480 9.16 2.02 25.44
N CYS A 481 7.95 1.78 24.91
CA CYS A 481 7.63 2.08 23.51
C CYS A 481 7.76 3.58 23.19
N ARG A 482 8.40 3.89 22.05
CA ARG A 482 8.51 5.27 21.53
C ARG A 482 7.93 5.36 20.12
N SER A 483 7.29 6.50 19.84
CA SER A 483 6.79 6.78 18.49
C SER A 483 7.94 7.00 17.50
N THR A 484 7.67 6.79 16.21
CA THR A 484 8.63 7.13 15.13
C THR A 484 9.11 8.57 15.25
N TYR A 485 8.21 9.51 15.58
CA TYR A 485 8.56 10.90 15.85
C TYR A 485 9.60 11.04 16.95
N GLN A 486 9.38 10.40 18.10
CA GLN A 486 10.32 10.50 19.24
C GLN A 486 11.68 9.90 18.90
N VAL A 487 11.71 8.73 18.27
CA VAL A 487 12.97 8.08 17.85
C VAL A 487 13.78 8.97 16.90
N LEU A 488 13.13 9.55 15.89
CA LEU A 488 13.82 10.43 14.94
C LEU A 488 14.24 11.76 15.55
N LYS A 489 13.45 12.30 16.49
CA LYS A 489 13.80 13.52 17.22
C LYS A 489 15.03 13.32 18.09
N ASP A 490 15.06 12.25 18.89
CA ASP A 490 16.20 11.91 19.74
C ASP A 490 17.47 11.67 18.90
N LEU A 491 17.35 10.97 17.79
CA LEU A 491 18.44 10.72 16.86
C LEU A 491 18.96 12.02 16.22
N ALA A 492 18.04 12.88 15.75
CA ALA A 492 18.39 14.17 15.15
C ALA A 492 19.13 15.08 16.16
N GLN A 493 18.70 15.08 17.41
CA GLN A 493 19.37 15.84 18.46
C GLN A 493 20.82 15.37 18.70
N GLN A 494 21.04 14.06 18.77
CA GLN A 494 22.39 13.49 18.94
C GLN A 494 23.30 13.73 17.73
N LEU A 495 22.72 13.75 16.52
CA LEU A 495 23.43 14.09 15.28
C LEU A 495 23.53 15.61 15.03
N LYS A 496 23.07 16.45 15.98
CA LYS A 496 23.09 17.93 15.87
C LYS A 496 22.36 18.47 14.65
N LEU A 497 21.25 17.84 14.28
CA LEU A 497 20.38 18.29 13.19
C LEU A 497 19.32 19.28 13.74
N ASP A 498 19.75 20.47 14.16
CA ASP A 498 18.91 21.46 14.85
C ASP A 498 17.67 21.85 14.02
N ALA A 499 17.78 21.87 12.69
CA ALA A 499 16.69 22.17 11.79
C ALA A 499 15.62 21.05 11.70
N PHE A 500 15.85 19.88 12.29
CA PHE A 500 14.92 18.76 12.18
C PHE A 500 13.59 19.04 12.87
N HIS A 501 13.62 19.63 14.04
CA HIS A 501 12.43 19.87 14.86
C HIS A 501 12.32 21.33 15.32
N PRO A 502 11.89 22.25 14.42
CA PRO A 502 11.76 23.67 14.74
C PRO A 502 10.45 24.01 15.48
N TRP A 503 9.63 23.03 15.83
CA TRP A 503 8.32 23.21 16.46
C TRP A 503 8.40 23.06 17.99
N ASP A 504 7.69 23.91 18.71
CA ASP A 504 7.64 23.85 20.18
C ASP A 504 7.04 22.53 20.70
N LYS A 505 6.06 21.98 19.94
CA LYS A 505 5.34 20.77 20.30
C LYS A 505 4.92 19.98 19.06
N VAL A 506 4.58 18.69 19.28
CA VAL A 506 4.23 17.78 18.18
C VAL A 506 2.98 18.23 17.41
N GLU A 507 1.98 18.83 18.08
CA GLU A 507 0.78 19.38 17.44
C GLU A 507 1.13 20.41 16.37
N ALA A 508 2.06 21.33 16.66
CA ALA A 508 2.48 22.36 15.70
C ALA A 508 3.12 21.76 14.43
N MET A 509 3.79 20.63 14.56
CA MET A 509 4.31 19.88 13.40
C MET A 509 3.16 19.33 12.54
N PHE A 510 2.12 18.75 13.14
CA PHE A 510 0.93 18.31 12.42
C PHE A 510 0.21 19.48 11.76
N ASP A 511 0.04 20.58 12.49
CA ASP A 511 -0.60 21.80 12.01
C ASP A 511 0.11 22.37 10.78
N ALA A 512 1.44 22.31 10.73
CA ALA A 512 2.21 22.73 9.56
C ALA A 512 1.86 21.95 8.28
N VAL A 513 1.39 20.73 8.41
CA VAL A 513 0.96 19.89 7.28
C VAL A 513 -0.52 20.09 6.96
N ILE A 514 -1.38 20.06 7.97
CA ILE A 514 -2.83 19.98 7.77
C ILE A 514 -3.52 21.34 7.65
N ASN A 515 -2.88 22.45 8.05
CA ASN A 515 -3.45 23.78 7.98
C ASN A 515 -3.38 24.31 6.54
N GLN A 516 -4.39 23.98 5.75
CA GLN A 516 -4.50 24.35 4.34
C GLN A 516 -5.89 24.92 4.05
N PRO A 517 -6.07 25.75 3.01
CA PRO A 517 -7.39 26.29 2.66
C PRO A 517 -8.44 25.20 2.43
N PHE A 518 -8.08 24.13 1.75
CA PHE A 518 -9.02 23.03 1.45
C PHE A 518 -9.39 22.18 2.67
N THR A 519 -8.57 22.16 3.73
CA THR A 519 -8.91 21.52 5.01
C THR A 519 -9.74 22.44 5.92
N GLY A 520 -10.07 23.65 5.46
CA GLY A 520 -10.70 24.69 6.28
C GLY A 520 -9.75 25.25 7.33
N GLN A 521 -8.44 25.27 7.05
CA GLN A 521 -7.40 25.70 7.98
C GLN A 521 -7.41 24.87 9.29
N ALA A 522 -7.61 23.56 9.14
CA ALA A 522 -7.67 22.64 10.27
C ALA A 522 -6.38 22.68 11.10
N SER A 523 -6.53 22.49 12.40
CA SER A 523 -5.44 22.26 13.34
C SER A 523 -5.79 21.08 14.27
N ILE A 524 -4.82 20.53 14.97
CA ILE A 524 -5.09 19.48 15.97
C ILE A 524 -6.08 20.00 17.03
N SER A 525 -5.94 21.26 17.43
CA SER A 525 -6.87 21.90 18.38
C SER A 525 -8.29 22.00 17.82
N SER A 526 -8.46 22.44 16.56
CA SER A 526 -9.78 22.54 15.94
C SER A 526 -10.40 21.15 15.70
N LEU A 527 -9.61 20.15 15.36
CA LEU A 527 -10.09 18.76 15.24
C LEU A 527 -10.56 18.20 16.58
N ARG A 528 -9.84 18.46 17.68
CA ARG A 528 -10.29 18.09 19.03
C ARG A 528 -11.63 18.76 19.40
N ALA A 529 -11.82 20.01 18.99
CA ALA A 529 -13.06 20.75 19.23
C ALA A 529 -14.24 20.33 18.36
N SER A 530 -13.98 19.67 17.21
CA SER A 530 -14.99 19.27 16.22
C SER A 530 -15.14 17.73 16.11
N GLU A 531 -15.21 17.05 17.25
CA GLU A 531 -15.40 15.59 17.33
C GLU A 531 -14.35 14.78 16.55
N GLY A 532 -13.15 15.31 16.39
CA GLY A 532 -12.03 14.65 15.74
C GLY A 532 -12.11 14.62 14.20
N ARG A 533 -12.91 15.48 13.57
CA ARG A 533 -13.09 15.46 12.12
C ARG A 533 -13.27 16.86 11.51
N ALA A 534 -12.85 16.99 10.24
CA ALA A 534 -13.14 18.14 9.39
C ALA A 534 -13.42 17.69 7.95
N ALA A 535 -14.48 18.25 7.33
CA ALA A 535 -14.74 18.01 5.92
C ALA A 535 -13.74 18.80 5.07
N LEU A 536 -13.23 18.18 4.02
CA LEU A 536 -12.37 18.83 3.04
C LEU A 536 -13.23 19.65 2.06
N LYS A 537 -12.76 20.84 1.70
CA LYS A 537 -13.37 21.69 0.67
C LYS A 537 -12.84 21.24 -0.71
N VAL A 538 -13.30 20.10 -1.19
CA VAL A 538 -12.86 19.49 -2.45
C VAL A 538 -14.06 19.09 -3.29
N SER A 539 -13.86 18.96 -4.60
CA SER A 539 -14.85 18.35 -5.49
C SER A 539 -14.99 16.85 -5.17
N HIS A 540 -16.18 16.29 -5.36
CA HIS A 540 -16.40 14.85 -5.36
C HIS A 540 -16.11 14.22 -6.73
N VAL A 541 -15.96 15.05 -7.76
CA VAL A 541 -15.68 14.69 -9.14
C VAL A 541 -14.21 14.97 -9.42
N GLY A 542 -13.47 13.95 -9.82
CA GLY A 542 -12.07 14.08 -10.21
C GLY A 542 -11.94 14.89 -11.51
N HIS A 543 -10.90 15.74 -11.60
CA HIS A 543 -10.66 16.62 -12.73
C HIS A 543 -11.85 17.52 -13.10
N ALA A 544 -12.65 17.94 -12.11
CA ALA A 544 -13.87 18.74 -12.34
C ALA A 544 -13.61 20.05 -13.08
N ASP A 545 -12.41 20.57 -13.00
CA ASP A 545 -11.91 21.77 -13.69
C ASP A 545 -11.28 21.46 -15.07
N LEU A 546 -11.30 20.17 -15.51
CA LEU A 546 -10.67 19.72 -16.76
C LEU A 546 -9.17 20.04 -16.84
N HIS A 547 -8.52 20.22 -15.68
CA HIS A 547 -7.08 20.36 -15.60
C HIS A 547 -6.41 18.98 -15.55
N PHE A 548 -5.40 18.78 -16.40
CA PHE A 548 -4.61 17.56 -16.49
C PHE A 548 -3.14 17.87 -16.33
N ASP A 549 -2.48 17.18 -15.39
CA ASP A 549 -1.05 17.35 -15.09
C ASP A 549 -0.20 16.57 -16.09
N THR A 550 -0.25 17.03 -17.34
CA THR A 550 0.48 16.47 -18.50
C THR A 550 1.23 17.60 -19.22
N PRO A 551 2.28 17.32 -20.00
CA PRO A 551 2.99 18.34 -20.78
C PRO A 551 2.10 19.18 -21.68
N SER A 552 1.05 18.59 -22.28
CA SER A 552 0.10 19.28 -23.16
C SER A 552 -1.02 20.01 -22.41
N GLY A 553 -1.20 19.76 -21.11
CA GLY A 553 -2.38 20.19 -20.34
C GLY A 553 -3.67 19.47 -20.75
N LYS A 554 -3.61 18.45 -21.61
CA LYS A 554 -4.71 17.62 -22.08
C LYS A 554 -4.48 16.15 -21.71
N LEU A 555 -5.48 15.32 -21.89
CA LEU A 555 -5.31 13.86 -21.80
C LEU A 555 -4.46 13.33 -22.95
N GLU A 556 -3.35 12.67 -22.64
CA GLU A 556 -2.39 12.18 -23.64
C GLU A 556 -2.64 10.70 -23.95
N LEU A 557 -3.38 10.45 -25.04
CA LEU A 557 -3.60 9.09 -25.56
C LEU A 557 -2.35 8.54 -26.25
N TYR A 558 -1.54 9.43 -26.82
CA TYR A 558 -0.15 9.20 -27.24
C TYR A 558 0.77 10.02 -26.32
N SER A 559 1.74 9.40 -25.70
CA SER A 559 2.64 10.08 -24.73
C SER A 559 4.05 10.19 -25.29
N GLU A 560 4.46 11.40 -25.67
CA GLU A 560 5.85 11.70 -26.04
C GLU A 560 6.80 11.49 -24.85
N GLN A 561 6.30 11.71 -23.63
CA GLN A 561 7.09 11.47 -22.40
C GLN A 561 7.45 9.99 -22.25
N ALA A 562 6.52 9.07 -22.52
CA ALA A 562 6.83 7.64 -22.54
C ALA A 562 7.89 7.32 -23.62
N GLN A 563 7.76 7.90 -24.81
CA GLN A 563 8.73 7.70 -25.89
C GLN A 563 10.14 8.20 -25.52
N HIS A 564 10.26 9.35 -24.88
CA HIS A 564 11.54 9.87 -24.39
C HIS A 564 12.19 8.98 -23.32
N LEU A 565 11.38 8.22 -22.57
CA LEU A 565 11.86 7.22 -21.60
C LEU A 565 12.21 5.87 -22.27
N GLY A 566 12.10 5.73 -23.58
CA GLY A 566 12.29 4.47 -24.31
C GLY A 566 11.16 3.46 -24.11
N LEU A 567 9.99 3.95 -23.67
CA LEU A 567 8.78 3.16 -23.48
C LEU A 567 7.82 3.38 -24.66
N SER A 568 6.87 2.46 -24.86
CA SER A 568 5.85 2.64 -25.89
C SER A 568 5.03 3.91 -25.67
N PRO A 569 4.87 4.77 -26.66
CA PRO A 569 4.03 5.96 -26.59
C PRO A 569 2.54 5.67 -26.54
N LEU A 570 2.11 4.44 -26.84
CA LEU A 570 0.73 3.96 -26.81
C LEU A 570 0.58 2.81 -25.81
N PRO A 571 -0.61 2.57 -25.25
CA PRO A 571 -0.83 1.40 -24.39
C PRO A 571 -0.67 0.13 -25.22
N GLU A 572 0.13 -0.80 -24.73
CA GLU A 572 0.42 -2.05 -25.44
C GLU A 572 0.45 -3.25 -24.51
N MET A 573 0.26 -4.42 -25.05
CA MET A 573 0.54 -5.67 -24.40
C MET A 573 1.76 -6.29 -25.06
N PRO A 574 2.91 -6.38 -24.37
CA PRO A 574 4.11 -7.02 -24.93
C PRO A 574 3.80 -8.45 -25.35
N ASP A 575 4.37 -8.89 -26.45
CA ASP A 575 4.34 -10.29 -26.88
C ASP A 575 4.91 -11.17 -25.77
N GLY A 576 4.10 -12.13 -25.35
CA GLY A 576 4.32 -13.15 -24.34
C GLY A 576 5.39 -12.81 -23.31
N LEU A 577 5.01 -12.64 -22.07
CA LEU A 577 5.98 -12.77 -20.96
C LEU A 577 6.66 -14.12 -21.20
N SER A 578 7.95 -14.13 -21.50
CA SER A 578 8.73 -15.35 -21.70
C SER A 578 8.47 -16.31 -20.56
N ASP A 579 8.19 -17.58 -20.87
CA ASP A 579 8.10 -18.58 -19.83
C ASP A 579 9.42 -18.60 -19.08
N PRO A 580 9.42 -18.70 -17.75
CA PRO A 580 10.64 -18.79 -17.00
C PRO A 580 11.45 -19.99 -17.50
N ASP A 581 12.79 -19.84 -17.54
CA ASP A 581 13.67 -20.95 -17.85
C ASP A 581 13.31 -22.16 -17.00
N MET A 582 13.42 -23.35 -17.59
CA MET A 582 13.16 -24.58 -16.89
C MET A 582 13.90 -24.63 -15.57
N VAL A 583 13.16 -24.71 -14.50
CA VAL A 583 13.69 -24.69 -13.13
C VAL A 583 14.57 -25.90 -12.90
N GLN A 584 15.76 -25.68 -12.37
CA GLN A 584 16.51 -26.77 -11.72
C GLN A 584 15.76 -27.11 -10.42
N ILE A 585 14.80 -28.05 -10.52
CA ILE A 585 14.08 -28.54 -9.35
C ILE A 585 15.00 -29.38 -8.47
N SER A 586 14.68 -29.47 -7.19
CA SER A 586 15.32 -30.44 -6.29
C SER A 586 15.27 -31.82 -6.89
N LYS A 587 16.32 -32.61 -6.70
CA LYS A 587 16.36 -34.02 -7.13
C LYS A 587 15.26 -34.88 -6.48
N ASP A 588 14.70 -34.39 -5.40
CA ASP A 588 13.63 -35.03 -4.62
C ASP A 588 12.23 -34.66 -5.10
N TRP A 589 12.10 -33.93 -6.21
CA TRP A 589 10.81 -33.46 -6.73
C TRP A 589 10.57 -33.93 -8.16
N VAL A 590 9.28 -34.12 -8.47
CA VAL A 590 8.78 -34.34 -9.83
C VAL A 590 7.92 -33.15 -10.24
N LEU A 591 8.20 -32.58 -11.41
CA LEU A 591 7.32 -31.58 -12.02
C LEU A 591 6.01 -32.26 -12.44
N LEU A 592 4.90 -31.62 -12.09
CA LEU A 592 3.55 -32.01 -12.48
C LEU A 592 3.11 -31.29 -13.75
N SER A 593 3.58 -30.06 -13.97
CA SER A 593 3.18 -29.23 -15.12
C SER A 593 4.35 -28.97 -16.08
N GLU A 594 4.14 -29.19 -17.37
CA GLU A 594 5.12 -28.87 -18.43
C GLU A 594 5.16 -27.35 -18.73
N ARG A 595 4.07 -26.65 -18.44
CA ARG A 595 3.95 -25.20 -18.62
C ARG A 595 3.72 -24.52 -17.28
N PRO A 596 4.25 -23.29 -17.11
CA PRO A 596 4.06 -22.57 -15.87
C PRO A 596 2.64 -22.01 -15.77
N PHE A 597 2.13 -21.99 -14.54
CA PHE A 597 0.91 -21.29 -14.16
C PHE A 597 1.18 -19.81 -13.90
N ARG A 598 0.20 -18.96 -14.18
CA ARG A 598 0.20 -17.56 -13.78
C ARG A 598 -0.34 -17.42 -12.36
N LEU A 599 0.50 -16.95 -11.43
CA LEU A 599 0.14 -16.81 -10.02
C LEU A 599 -0.27 -15.37 -9.73
N ALA A 600 -1.54 -15.15 -9.42
CA ALA A 600 -2.02 -13.87 -8.91
C ALA A 600 -1.98 -13.83 -7.38
N GLN A 601 -1.77 -12.64 -6.84
CA GLN A 601 -1.77 -12.36 -5.41
C GLN A 601 -2.90 -11.39 -5.06
N GLY A 602 -3.51 -11.58 -3.88
CA GLY A 602 -4.57 -10.68 -3.43
C GLY A 602 -4.85 -10.77 -1.94
N ARG A 603 -5.80 -9.98 -1.47
CA ARG A 603 -6.17 -9.86 -0.05
C ARG A 603 -7.40 -10.69 0.29
N THR A 604 -7.49 -11.07 1.56
CA THR A 604 -8.70 -11.62 2.18
C THR A 604 -9.19 -10.68 3.30
N LEU A 605 -10.39 -10.93 3.83
CA LEU A 605 -10.88 -10.20 5.01
C LEU A 605 -10.10 -10.53 6.29
N GLN A 606 -9.50 -11.73 6.36
CA GLN A 606 -8.75 -12.17 7.53
C GLN A 606 -7.36 -11.55 7.58
N HIS A 607 -6.73 -11.31 6.43
CA HIS A 607 -5.34 -10.92 6.35
C HIS A 607 -5.10 -9.74 5.41
N PHE A 608 -4.09 -8.95 5.76
CA PHE A 608 -3.78 -7.68 5.11
C PHE A 608 -2.26 -7.52 4.98
N HIS A 609 -1.70 -7.83 3.81
CA HIS A 609 -0.25 -7.82 3.54
C HIS A 609 0.58 -8.70 4.50
N GLY A 610 1.89 -8.46 4.58
CA GLY A 610 2.75 -8.92 5.67
C GLY A 610 2.63 -8.08 6.95
N PHE A 611 1.76 -7.08 6.93
CA PHE A 611 1.44 -6.17 8.03
C PHE A 611 0.95 -6.98 9.23
N TYR A 612 1.40 -6.62 10.43
CA TYR A 612 1.13 -7.39 11.64
C TYR A 612 1.70 -8.82 11.65
N ASN A 613 2.86 -9.00 11.02
CA ASN A 613 3.64 -10.23 11.09
C ASN A 613 2.79 -11.49 10.83
N ASN A 614 2.21 -11.58 9.63
CA ASN A 614 1.33 -12.68 9.21
C ASN A 614 0.09 -12.89 10.10
N GLY A 615 -0.48 -11.80 10.59
CA GLY A 615 -1.65 -11.84 11.45
C GLY A 615 -1.35 -12.17 12.90
N SER A 616 -0.10 -12.38 13.31
CA SER A 616 0.25 -12.66 14.71
C SER A 616 -0.17 -11.53 15.66
N ALA A 617 -0.34 -10.31 15.16
CA ALA A 617 -0.91 -9.19 15.90
C ALA A 617 -2.42 -9.30 16.14
N LEU A 618 -3.12 -10.11 15.34
CA LEU A 618 -4.56 -10.33 15.40
C LEU A 618 -4.86 -11.83 15.53
N PRO A 619 -4.58 -12.44 16.70
CA PRO A 619 -4.67 -13.89 16.89
C PRO A 619 -6.01 -14.51 16.51
N SER A 620 -7.12 -13.80 16.77
CA SER A 620 -8.47 -14.29 16.41
C SER A 620 -8.68 -14.48 14.92
N LEU A 621 -7.94 -13.75 14.08
CA LEU A 621 -7.97 -13.86 12.61
C LEU A 621 -6.89 -14.80 12.10
N ALA A 622 -5.69 -14.77 12.68
CA ALA A 622 -4.58 -15.65 12.28
C ALA A 622 -4.95 -17.13 12.40
N ASN A 623 -5.68 -17.48 13.46
CA ASN A 623 -6.14 -18.86 13.69
C ASN A 623 -7.15 -19.39 12.64
N LYS A 624 -7.67 -18.51 11.76
CA LYS A 624 -8.60 -18.88 10.67
C LYS A 624 -7.90 -19.16 9.34
N ASP A 625 -6.62 -18.83 9.24
CA ASP A 625 -5.84 -18.91 7.99
C ASP A 625 -4.37 -19.21 8.35
N THR A 626 -4.12 -20.43 8.80
CA THR A 626 -2.88 -20.85 9.46
C THR A 626 -1.79 -21.34 8.51
N GLU A 627 -2.16 -21.73 7.28
CA GLU A 627 -1.23 -22.30 6.31
C GLU A 627 -1.47 -21.75 4.90
N PRO A 628 -0.41 -21.68 4.06
CA PRO A 628 -0.56 -21.21 2.69
C PRO A 628 -1.43 -22.14 1.85
N TRP A 629 -2.35 -21.56 1.11
CA TRP A 629 -3.17 -22.29 0.15
C TRP A 629 -3.29 -21.52 -1.16
N VAL A 630 -3.52 -22.22 -2.23
CA VAL A 630 -3.68 -21.67 -3.58
C VAL A 630 -5.01 -22.11 -4.17
N LEU A 631 -5.75 -21.16 -4.78
CA LEU A 631 -6.90 -21.50 -5.61
C LEU A 631 -6.42 -22.00 -6.96
N MET A 632 -7.00 -23.10 -7.43
CA MET A 632 -6.72 -23.74 -8.71
C MET A 632 -8.02 -24.09 -9.42
N ALA A 633 -8.03 -24.05 -10.74
CA ALA A 633 -9.16 -24.52 -11.55
C ALA A 633 -9.36 -26.04 -11.34
N LEU A 634 -10.63 -26.44 -11.17
CA LEU A 634 -10.97 -27.87 -11.04
C LEU A 634 -10.45 -28.71 -12.21
N ALA A 635 -10.54 -28.18 -13.44
CA ALA A 635 -10.07 -28.89 -14.63
C ALA A 635 -8.54 -29.07 -14.64
N ASP A 636 -7.77 -28.08 -14.15
CA ASP A 636 -6.31 -28.22 -14.03
C ASP A 636 -5.95 -29.28 -12.97
N ALA A 637 -6.62 -29.26 -11.83
CA ALA A 637 -6.40 -30.24 -10.77
C ALA A 637 -6.67 -31.68 -11.27
N GLN A 638 -7.77 -31.89 -11.99
CA GLN A 638 -8.12 -33.16 -12.59
C GLN A 638 -7.05 -33.63 -13.58
N ALA A 639 -6.52 -32.72 -14.41
CA ALA A 639 -5.46 -33.08 -15.39
C ALA A 639 -4.16 -33.55 -14.72
N PHE A 640 -3.87 -33.06 -13.50
CA PHE A 640 -2.66 -33.43 -12.74
C PHE A 640 -2.91 -34.48 -11.64
N GLY A 641 -4.12 -35.04 -11.54
CA GLY A 641 -4.50 -35.99 -10.49
C GLY A 641 -4.40 -35.42 -9.08
N LEU A 642 -4.76 -34.13 -8.93
CA LEU A 642 -4.72 -33.38 -7.67
C LEU A 642 -6.11 -33.25 -7.06
N CYS A 643 -6.18 -33.33 -5.74
CA CYS A 643 -7.39 -33.23 -4.96
C CYS A 643 -7.38 -31.98 -4.05
N GLN A 644 -8.57 -31.66 -3.52
CA GLN A 644 -8.72 -30.65 -2.49
C GLN A 644 -7.81 -30.96 -1.30
N ASP A 645 -7.11 -29.93 -0.79
CA ASP A 645 -6.15 -29.98 0.34
C ASP A 645 -4.85 -30.77 0.10
N ASP A 646 -4.59 -31.22 -1.14
CA ASP A 646 -3.28 -31.79 -1.49
C ASP A 646 -2.17 -30.76 -1.30
N GLY A 647 -1.04 -31.21 -0.73
CA GLY A 647 0.18 -30.41 -0.60
C GLY A 647 1.02 -30.46 -1.86
N ILE A 648 1.39 -29.30 -2.41
CA ILE A 648 2.28 -29.19 -3.56
C ILE A 648 3.34 -28.10 -3.33
N TYR A 649 4.37 -28.12 -4.18
CA TYR A 649 5.33 -27.06 -4.30
C TYR A 649 4.98 -26.16 -5.50
N LEU A 650 4.95 -24.85 -5.27
CA LEU A 650 5.07 -23.85 -6.34
C LEU A 650 6.54 -23.50 -6.48
N CYS A 651 7.11 -23.57 -7.67
CA CYS A 651 8.53 -23.31 -7.89
C CYS A 651 8.78 -22.56 -9.20
N ASN A 652 9.86 -21.80 -9.24
CA ASN A 652 10.43 -21.17 -10.42
C ASN A 652 11.95 -20.96 -10.21
N GLN A 653 12.63 -20.27 -11.13
CA GLN A 653 14.08 -20.00 -11.03
C GLN A 653 14.49 -19.18 -9.79
N TRP A 654 13.58 -18.48 -9.12
CA TRP A 654 13.88 -17.63 -7.96
C TRP A 654 13.72 -18.35 -6.63
N GLY A 655 12.85 -19.37 -6.57
CA GLY A 655 12.62 -20.11 -5.34
C GLY A 655 11.43 -21.05 -5.39
N SER A 656 11.01 -21.47 -4.20
CA SER A 656 9.88 -22.38 -4.04
C SER A 656 9.08 -22.08 -2.79
N MET A 657 7.84 -22.58 -2.77
CA MET A 657 6.91 -22.43 -1.66
C MET A 657 5.99 -23.66 -1.59
N THR A 658 5.77 -24.20 -0.40
CA THR A 658 4.75 -25.24 -0.16
C THR A 658 3.38 -24.61 0.04
N VAL A 659 2.37 -25.16 -0.61
CA VAL A 659 0.98 -24.72 -0.49
C VAL A 659 0.01 -25.88 -0.50
N LYS A 660 -1.18 -25.70 0.08
CA LYS A 660 -2.32 -26.59 -0.12
C LYS A 660 -3.19 -26.13 -1.27
N ILE A 661 -3.83 -27.04 -1.95
CA ILE A 661 -4.74 -26.77 -3.06
C ILE A 661 -6.14 -26.50 -2.52
N ARG A 662 -6.78 -25.46 -3.04
CA ARG A 662 -8.23 -25.23 -2.95
C ARG A 662 -8.81 -25.17 -4.35
N LEU A 663 -9.79 -26.02 -4.61
CA LEU A 663 -10.39 -26.15 -5.93
C LEU A 663 -11.51 -25.13 -6.13
N HIS A 664 -11.59 -24.59 -7.35
CA HIS A 664 -12.65 -23.66 -7.73
C HIS A 664 -13.09 -23.87 -9.18
N GLU A 665 -14.40 -24.06 -9.40
CA GLU A 665 -14.95 -24.40 -10.71
C GLU A 665 -14.83 -23.30 -11.76
N ARG A 666 -14.89 -22.03 -11.33
CA ARG A 666 -14.86 -20.86 -12.22
C ARG A 666 -13.47 -20.26 -12.43
N MET A 667 -12.44 -20.83 -11.82
CA MET A 667 -11.08 -20.31 -12.01
C MET A 667 -10.64 -20.55 -13.45
N PRO A 668 -10.06 -19.55 -14.16
CA PRO A 668 -9.50 -19.77 -15.50
C PRO A 668 -8.36 -20.79 -15.47
N GLN A 669 -8.33 -21.74 -16.43
CA GLN A 669 -7.25 -22.73 -16.54
C GLN A 669 -5.88 -22.05 -16.74
N GLY A 670 -4.83 -22.68 -16.21
CA GLY A 670 -3.47 -22.13 -16.21
C GLY A 670 -3.26 -20.97 -15.23
N SER A 671 -4.24 -20.74 -14.35
CA SER A 671 -4.22 -19.66 -13.37
C SER A 671 -4.24 -20.17 -11.94
N LEU A 672 -3.49 -19.51 -11.08
CA LEU A 672 -3.49 -19.71 -9.64
C LEU A 672 -3.73 -18.39 -8.91
N TRP A 673 -4.33 -18.47 -7.74
CA TRP A 673 -4.46 -17.32 -6.88
C TRP A 673 -4.07 -17.66 -5.43
N ILE A 674 -3.27 -16.80 -4.80
CA ILE A 674 -2.83 -16.94 -3.42
C ILE A 674 -3.07 -15.66 -2.64
N ARG A 675 -3.32 -15.76 -1.34
CA ARG A 675 -3.34 -14.62 -0.46
C ARG A 675 -1.94 -13.99 -0.34
N ASP A 676 -1.84 -12.67 -0.46
CA ASP A 676 -0.59 -11.95 -0.22
C ASP A 676 -0.14 -11.99 1.25
N GLY A 677 1.11 -11.68 1.52
CA GLY A 677 1.69 -11.57 2.86
C GLY A 677 2.17 -12.88 3.49
N TRP A 678 2.14 -14.01 2.79
CA TRP A 678 2.83 -15.22 3.25
C TRP A 678 4.35 -15.02 3.21
N PRO A 679 5.12 -15.48 4.23
CA PRO A 679 6.56 -15.20 4.34
C PRO A 679 7.40 -15.62 3.13
N GLN A 680 7.06 -16.75 2.51
CA GLN A 680 7.82 -17.32 1.39
C GLN A 680 7.30 -16.92 0.01
N LEU A 681 6.15 -16.23 -0.07
CA LEU A 681 5.51 -15.95 -1.36
C LEU A 681 6.42 -15.14 -2.30
N ASN A 682 7.10 -14.13 -1.79
CA ASN A 682 7.97 -13.28 -2.58
C ASN A 682 9.35 -13.90 -2.89
N ALA A 683 9.62 -15.13 -2.40
CA ALA A 683 10.72 -15.94 -2.93
C ALA A 683 10.52 -16.33 -4.40
N LEU A 684 9.25 -16.35 -4.86
CA LEU A 684 8.88 -16.65 -6.24
C LEU A 684 8.91 -15.42 -7.16
N SER A 685 9.09 -14.20 -6.62
CA SER A 685 8.98 -12.95 -7.34
C SER A 685 10.34 -12.47 -7.86
N ASP A 686 10.33 -11.76 -9.00
CA ASP A 686 11.52 -11.23 -9.66
C ASP A 686 11.79 -9.78 -9.22
N ALA A 687 13.04 -9.45 -8.87
CA ALA A 687 13.47 -8.10 -8.50
C ALA A 687 13.91 -7.22 -9.69
N SER A 688 13.88 -7.74 -10.92
CA SER A 688 14.23 -6.94 -12.09
C SER A 688 13.34 -5.71 -12.23
N PRO A 689 13.89 -4.54 -12.58
CA PRO A 689 13.13 -3.32 -12.74
C PRO A 689 12.16 -3.44 -13.91
N ILE A 690 10.96 -2.83 -13.76
CA ILE A 690 9.96 -2.76 -14.82
C ILE A 690 10.06 -1.43 -15.57
N LEU A 691 10.34 -0.35 -14.85
CA LEU A 691 10.52 0.98 -15.42
C LEU A 691 11.98 1.38 -15.42
N PRO A 692 12.43 2.19 -16.40
CA PRO A 692 13.75 2.81 -16.36
C PRO A 692 13.85 3.77 -15.16
N GLU A 693 15.06 3.99 -14.64
CA GLU A 693 15.28 4.87 -13.49
C GLU A 693 14.73 6.29 -13.69
N ALA A 694 14.84 6.83 -14.90
CA ALA A 694 14.31 8.14 -15.25
C ALA A 694 12.78 8.25 -15.15
N ALA A 695 12.06 7.13 -15.09
CA ALA A 695 10.62 7.10 -14.88
C ALA A 695 10.21 7.07 -13.40
N VAL A 696 11.19 6.82 -12.51
CA VAL A 696 10.95 6.76 -11.06
C VAL A 696 10.69 8.18 -10.54
N ASP A 697 9.65 8.33 -9.73
CA ASP A 697 9.22 9.62 -9.16
C ASP A 697 8.81 10.71 -10.19
N LEU A 698 8.60 10.32 -11.46
CA LEU A 698 8.17 11.24 -12.52
C LEU A 698 6.77 11.83 -12.25
N PHE A 699 5.86 11.01 -11.75
CA PHE A 699 4.54 11.43 -11.32
C PHE A 699 4.38 11.24 -9.82
N ARG A 700 3.38 11.89 -9.25
CA ARG A 700 3.03 11.70 -7.85
C ARG A 700 2.75 10.21 -7.58
N PHE A 701 3.48 9.61 -6.65
CA PHE A 701 3.46 8.19 -6.28
C PHE A 701 4.04 7.21 -7.30
N SER A 702 4.52 7.62 -8.46
CA SER A 702 5.23 6.69 -9.33
C SER A 702 6.50 6.20 -8.63
N ALA A 703 6.83 4.95 -8.85
CA ALA A 703 8.07 4.35 -8.33
C ALA A 703 8.40 3.10 -9.14
N GLY A 704 9.68 2.79 -9.22
CA GLY A 704 10.16 1.57 -9.83
C GLY A 704 9.67 0.34 -9.07
N GLN A 705 9.23 -0.65 -9.79
CA GLN A 705 8.60 -1.85 -9.29
C GLN A 705 9.33 -3.10 -9.70
N SER A 706 9.03 -4.16 -8.97
CA SER A 706 9.42 -5.52 -9.32
C SER A 706 8.19 -6.36 -9.70
N ARG A 707 8.45 -7.54 -10.23
CA ARG A 707 7.40 -8.43 -10.74
C ARG A 707 6.83 -9.29 -9.63
N PHE A 708 5.61 -9.02 -9.22
CA PHE A 708 4.85 -9.76 -8.21
C PHE A 708 3.78 -10.69 -8.80
N ASP A 709 3.83 -10.94 -10.10
CA ASP A 709 2.98 -11.88 -10.86
C ASP A 709 3.81 -13.06 -11.40
N PRO A 710 4.41 -13.86 -10.51
CA PRO A 710 5.33 -14.90 -10.95
C PRO A 710 4.61 -15.97 -11.79
N ARG A 711 5.34 -16.53 -12.73
CA ARG A 711 5.01 -17.80 -13.35
C ARG A 711 5.63 -18.91 -12.52
N VAL A 712 4.87 -19.93 -12.22
CA VAL A 712 5.28 -21.01 -11.33
C VAL A 712 4.94 -22.37 -11.93
N TYR A 713 5.83 -23.33 -11.74
CA TYR A 713 5.59 -24.74 -12.00
C TYR A 713 5.04 -25.41 -10.75
N LEU A 714 4.28 -26.47 -10.97
CA LEU A 714 3.80 -27.35 -9.90
C LEU A 714 4.75 -28.51 -9.76
N ALA A 715 5.14 -28.83 -8.53
CA ALA A 715 5.96 -30.01 -8.23
C ALA A 715 5.44 -30.78 -7.01
N ARG A 716 5.78 -32.05 -6.93
CA ARG A 716 5.48 -32.92 -5.81
C ARG A 716 6.78 -33.58 -5.34
N ALA A 717 6.92 -33.86 -4.04
CA ALA A 717 8.01 -34.67 -3.53
C ALA A 717 7.95 -36.09 -4.14
N ILE A 718 9.11 -36.65 -4.43
CA ILE A 718 9.22 -38.05 -4.79
C ILE A 718 8.91 -38.83 -3.51
N SER A 719 7.87 -39.67 -3.54
CA SER A 719 7.43 -40.50 -2.41
C SER A 719 8.42 -41.60 -2.15
#